data_5896fc2d8e5b83e22c6b4cde82a445f7
#
_entry.id   5896fc2d8e5b83e22c6b4cde82a445f7
#
_cell.length_a   1.000
_cell.length_b   1.000
_cell.length_c   1.000
_cell.angle_alpha   90.00
_cell.angle_beta   90.00
_cell.angle_gamma   90.00
#
_symmetry.space_group_name_H-M   'P 1'
#
loop_
_entity.id
_entity.type
_entity.pdbx_description
1 polymer ?
#
loop_
_entity_poly.entity_id
_entity_poly.type
_entity_poly.pdbx_seq_one_letter_code
_entity_poly.pdbx_strand_id
1 'polypeptide(L)'
;MTESPATSSISPTVEYNVDRLTRRASLVGIAAAAVGGGLVTLIGFFAFKTVSLPAFSTSMVTRALSTAGTALTVLLVGALCAWWIITPRPRWRTWLTTAVCYISPALLTLTSIGLPLSASRLWLDGVQVDQVFRTQFLTRATEASSYADMNYEGLPTFYPLGWFWMGGRLANLLNMPGWEVYQPWSLISLAVAGCILVPVWQRLSGSLPVATAIALTTMAVTLTIGAEEPYSAVIAMGVPAVAVLCSHAFYRASWFSTAAIAIYLGVSACFYTLYTGAVALTIVSLIALVTGVAERTWVPLVHLVTIAAGSLAIAAIAWAPYLYGVLHATAPLESTAQHYLPEEGTQIPAPFLSLSVIGILSLIGLIYLVMRIDEPEIRALSTALVGTYLWTLASMVMTLAGSTLLGFRLELIVVVLFATAGILALADIRLMGLPTLYPEGFSEVTSKRVTLAFAILMGLGGVYYAQQIPATNVTALDHAYTDTDGYGERADRYTSDSSANYGEIREFIDAQGYEANDTVVLTDEKLFMAYNPYYGFNAFTSNYANPLGEFSTRNLQSEEWASKSWEQTPEEFAKSLQSAPWRGPDVLIFRGDLEEPGDGYKTHLAEDIYPNQPNVRYRAVFFNPEVFEEGWNTQQIGPFIVAARS
;
A
#
# COMPACT_ATOMS: atom_id res chain seq x y z
N MET A 1 36.84 34.70 37.19
CA MET A 1 35.81 33.71 36.88
C MET A 1 34.83 34.41 35.98
N THR A 2 35.02 34.28 34.67
CA THR A 2 34.14 34.80 33.64
C THR A 2 33.21 33.64 33.25
N GLU A 3 31.92 33.78 33.61
CA GLU A 3 30.88 32.88 33.16
C GLU A 3 30.83 32.94 31.63
N SER A 4 31.11 31.79 30.99
CA SER A 4 30.85 31.58 29.59
C SER A 4 29.32 31.55 29.37
N PRO A 5 28.74 32.33 28.44
CA PRO A 5 27.32 32.23 28.17
C PRO A 5 27.00 30.83 27.66
N ALA A 6 26.12 30.15 28.39
CA ALA A 6 25.53 28.89 27.93
C ALA A 6 24.89 29.15 26.57
N THR A 7 25.48 28.62 25.52
CA THR A 7 24.84 28.49 24.19
C THR A 7 23.62 27.62 24.39
N SER A 8 22.45 28.24 24.51
CA SER A 8 21.18 27.53 24.43
C SER A 8 21.14 26.84 23.05
N SER A 9 21.28 25.54 23.02
CA SER A 9 21.05 24.74 21.80
C SER A 9 19.58 24.91 21.42
N ILE A 10 19.31 25.82 20.49
CA ILE A 10 17.97 26.08 19.99
C ILE A 10 17.63 24.90 19.06
N SER A 11 16.71 24.07 19.51
CA SER A 11 16.16 22.99 18.68
C SER A 11 15.51 23.61 17.42
N PRO A 12 15.80 23.11 16.20
CA PRO A 12 15.19 23.63 14.98
C PRO A 12 13.66 23.62 15.02
N THR A 13 13.06 22.73 15.78
CA THR A 13 11.61 22.67 16.00
C THR A 13 11.07 23.82 16.86
N VAL A 14 11.90 24.56 17.58
CA VAL A 14 11.50 25.67 18.45
C VAL A 14 11.41 26.99 17.68
N GLU A 15 12.24 27.22 16.69
CA GLU A 15 12.26 28.48 15.95
C GLU A 15 11.15 28.61 14.89
N TYR A 16 10.55 27.48 14.46
CA TYR A 16 9.44 27.48 13.48
C TYR A 16 8.05 27.72 14.10
N ASN A 17 7.95 28.08 15.36
CA ASN A 17 6.71 28.09 16.14
C ASN A 17 5.57 29.00 15.64
N VAL A 18 5.81 29.82 14.61
CA VAL A 18 4.84 30.82 14.12
C VAL A 18 3.54 30.19 13.61
N ASP A 19 3.62 29.00 13.01
CA ASP A 19 2.49 28.30 12.41
C ASP A 19 2.10 27.03 13.19
N ARG A 20 2.65 26.81 14.38
CA ARG A 20 2.42 25.59 15.16
C ARG A 20 0.96 25.46 15.58
N LEU A 21 0.35 24.34 15.16
CA LEU A 21 -1.03 24.05 15.55
C LEU A 21 -1.14 23.61 17.02
N THR A 22 -2.19 24.07 17.70
CA THR A 22 -2.62 23.48 18.97
C THR A 22 -3.12 22.04 18.76
N ARG A 23 -3.25 21.24 19.83
CA ARG A 23 -3.77 19.86 19.72
C ARG A 23 -5.14 19.82 19.03
N ARG A 24 -6.07 20.70 19.43
CA ARG A 24 -7.40 20.78 18.81
C ARG A 24 -7.34 21.21 17.34
N ALA A 25 -6.56 22.26 17.03
CA ALA A 25 -6.40 22.72 15.67
C ALA A 25 -5.75 21.65 14.77
N SER A 26 -4.82 20.86 15.30
CA SER A 26 -4.22 19.74 14.58
C SER A 26 -5.24 18.65 14.23
N LEU A 27 -6.10 18.25 15.20
CA LEU A 27 -7.15 17.25 14.95
C LEU A 27 -8.18 17.75 13.93
N VAL A 28 -8.60 19.02 14.05
CA VAL A 28 -9.50 19.65 13.06
C VAL A 28 -8.82 19.75 11.68
N GLY A 29 -7.53 20.12 11.66
CA GLY A 29 -6.73 20.18 10.42
C GLY A 29 -6.60 18.81 9.76
N ILE A 30 -6.34 17.75 10.51
CA ILE A 30 -6.27 16.37 10.03
C ILE A 30 -7.62 15.96 9.42
N ALA A 31 -8.73 16.19 10.13
CA ALA A 31 -10.06 15.88 9.61
C ALA A 31 -10.41 16.68 8.34
N ALA A 32 -10.10 17.98 8.32
CA ALA A 32 -10.33 18.84 7.16
C ALA A 32 -9.47 18.43 5.95
N ALA A 33 -8.19 18.07 6.17
CA ALA A 33 -7.29 17.60 5.13
C ALA A 33 -7.74 16.23 4.58
N ALA A 34 -8.17 15.31 5.45
CA ALA A 34 -8.68 14.00 5.04
C ALA A 34 -9.95 14.13 4.19
N VAL A 35 -10.94 14.87 4.67
CA VAL A 35 -12.20 15.09 3.95
C VAL A 35 -11.96 15.88 2.66
N GLY A 36 -11.20 16.97 2.72
CA GLY A 36 -10.88 17.80 1.55
C GLY A 36 -10.09 17.03 0.49
N GLY A 37 -9.06 16.29 0.90
CA GLY A 37 -8.27 15.44 0.01
C GLY A 37 -9.10 14.33 -0.63
N GLY A 38 -9.91 13.62 0.18
CA GLY A 38 -10.80 12.58 -0.32
C GLY A 38 -11.84 13.11 -1.32
N LEU A 39 -12.50 14.22 -1.01
CA LEU A 39 -13.50 14.83 -1.90
C LEU A 39 -12.86 15.34 -3.20
N VAL A 40 -11.73 16.05 -3.13
CA VAL A 40 -11.02 16.53 -4.33
C VAL A 40 -10.62 15.36 -5.21
N THR A 41 -10.12 14.26 -4.62
CA THR A 41 -9.72 13.07 -5.37
C THR A 41 -10.93 12.38 -6.02
N LEU A 42 -12.02 12.20 -5.29
CA LEU A 42 -13.24 11.57 -5.81
C LEU A 42 -13.87 12.41 -6.94
N ILE A 43 -13.98 13.72 -6.76
CA ILE A 43 -14.48 14.62 -7.79
C ILE A 43 -13.57 14.62 -9.03
N GLY A 44 -12.25 14.68 -8.82
CA GLY A 44 -11.26 14.62 -9.90
C GLY A 44 -11.32 13.30 -10.67
N PHE A 45 -11.46 12.17 -9.96
CA PHE A 45 -11.63 10.86 -10.58
C PHE A 45 -12.84 10.83 -11.53
N PHE A 46 -14.02 11.21 -11.06
CA PHE A 46 -15.22 11.23 -11.90
C PHE A 46 -15.11 12.26 -13.03
N ALA A 47 -14.54 13.44 -12.77
CA ALA A 47 -14.32 14.44 -13.80
C ALA A 47 -13.43 13.90 -14.94
N PHE A 48 -12.36 13.15 -14.62
CA PHE A 48 -11.51 12.53 -15.64
C PHE A 48 -12.24 11.43 -16.42
N LYS A 49 -13.14 10.68 -15.79
CA LYS A 49 -13.96 9.65 -16.47
C LYS A 49 -14.96 10.26 -17.45
N THR A 50 -15.44 11.48 -17.22
CA THR A 50 -16.34 12.19 -18.17
C THR A 50 -15.63 12.70 -19.42
N VAL A 51 -14.29 12.87 -19.36
CA VAL A 51 -13.50 13.35 -20.47
C VAL A 51 -12.87 12.14 -21.18
N SER A 52 -13.20 11.97 -22.45
CA SER A 52 -12.70 10.85 -23.26
C SER A 52 -11.21 11.02 -23.59
N LEU A 53 -10.32 10.93 -22.60
CA LEU A 53 -8.88 10.94 -22.81
C LEU A 53 -8.41 9.61 -23.41
N PRO A 54 -7.41 9.64 -24.32
CA PRO A 54 -6.76 8.42 -24.81
C PRO A 54 -5.79 7.85 -23.76
N ALA A 55 -5.38 6.59 -23.95
CA ALA A 55 -4.41 5.92 -23.09
C ALA A 55 -3.09 6.72 -22.97
N PHE A 56 -2.51 6.75 -21.78
CA PHE A 56 -1.33 7.54 -21.45
C PHE A 56 -0.14 7.22 -22.36
N SER A 57 0.15 5.92 -22.55
CA SER A 57 1.33 5.48 -23.30
C SER A 57 1.23 5.70 -24.83
N THR A 58 0.00 5.90 -25.34
CA THR A 58 -0.24 6.11 -26.77
C THR A 58 -0.57 7.55 -27.13
N SER A 59 -0.63 8.48 -26.17
CA SER A 59 -1.09 9.86 -26.40
C SER A 59 -0.18 10.90 -25.79
N MET A 60 0.29 11.82 -26.62
CA MET A 60 0.97 13.02 -26.17
C MET A 60 0.03 13.98 -25.44
N VAL A 61 -1.26 13.96 -25.71
CA VAL A 61 -2.25 14.82 -25.04
C VAL A 61 -2.33 14.46 -23.55
N THR A 62 -2.54 13.18 -23.22
CA THR A 62 -2.64 12.69 -21.84
C THR A 62 -1.31 12.92 -21.09
N ARG A 63 -0.17 12.67 -21.75
CA ARG A 63 1.16 12.94 -21.19
C ARG A 63 1.36 14.44 -20.89
N ALA A 64 1.03 15.32 -21.84
CA ALA A 64 1.17 16.77 -21.66
C ALA A 64 0.27 17.29 -20.54
N LEU A 65 -0.98 16.81 -20.44
CA LEU A 65 -1.90 17.18 -19.36
C LEU A 65 -1.40 16.73 -17.99
N SER A 66 -0.87 15.52 -17.88
CA SER A 66 -0.29 14.99 -16.65
C SER A 66 0.92 15.82 -16.21
N THR A 67 1.87 16.09 -17.12
CA THR A 67 3.05 16.91 -16.83
C THR A 67 2.66 18.35 -16.47
N ALA A 68 1.76 18.98 -17.23
CA ALA A 68 1.32 20.34 -16.95
C ALA A 68 0.58 20.46 -15.62
N GLY A 69 -0.33 19.52 -15.31
CA GLY A 69 -1.06 19.48 -14.05
C GLY A 69 -0.14 19.29 -12.85
N THR A 70 0.82 18.37 -12.96
CA THR A 70 1.82 18.12 -11.92
C THR A 70 2.72 19.33 -11.70
N ALA A 71 3.24 19.93 -12.78
CA ALA A 71 4.07 21.13 -12.72
C ALA A 71 3.29 22.30 -12.11
N LEU A 72 2.06 22.53 -12.56
CA LEU A 72 1.20 23.58 -12.01
C LEU A 72 0.95 23.39 -10.51
N THR A 73 0.68 22.17 -10.07
CA THR A 73 0.48 21.84 -8.64
C THR A 73 1.72 22.21 -7.82
N VAL A 74 2.90 21.73 -8.23
CA VAL A 74 4.15 21.95 -7.48
C VAL A 74 4.54 23.45 -7.49
N LEU A 75 4.45 24.12 -8.65
CA LEU A 75 4.82 25.54 -8.76
C LEU A 75 3.86 26.45 -8.02
N LEU A 76 2.55 26.21 -8.10
CA LEU A 76 1.54 26.98 -7.36
C LEU A 76 1.77 26.88 -5.85
N VAL A 77 1.95 25.65 -5.34
CA VAL A 77 2.20 25.42 -3.91
C VAL A 77 3.52 26.04 -3.48
N GLY A 78 4.58 25.89 -4.26
CA GLY A 78 5.88 26.52 -4.02
C GLY A 78 5.78 28.05 -3.96
N ALA A 79 5.06 28.66 -4.92
CA ALA A 79 4.82 30.10 -4.95
C ALA A 79 4.01 30.59 -3.73
N LEU A 80 2.95 29.85 -3.35
CA LEU A 80 2.15 30.17 -2.15
C LEU A 80 2.96 30.04 -0.86
N CYS A 81 3.79 29.02 -0.75
CA CYS A 81 4.71 28.84 0.40
C CYS A 81 5.76 29.95 0.46
N ALA A 82 6.38 30.32 -0.66
CA ALA A 82 7.32 31.43 -0.72
C ALA A 82 6.64 32.76 -0.36
N TRP A 83 5.47 33.00 -0.92
CA TRP A 83 4.66 34.17 -0.60
C TRP A 83 4.25 34.21 0.89
N TRP A 84 3.92 33.05 1.49
CA TRP A 84 3.63 32.90 2.93
C TRP A 84 4.78 33.37 3.82
N ILE A 85 6.00 33.05 3.41
CA ILE A 85 7.21 33.38 4.18
C ILE A 85 7.58 34.88 4.05
N ILE A 86 7.42 35.45 2.83
CA ILE A 86 8.04 36.74 2.48
C ILE A 86 7.15 37.94 2.82
N THR A 87 5.82 37.77 2.87
CA THR A 87 4.90 38.92 2.99
C THR A 87 3.90 38.79 4.15
N PRO A 88 3.31 39.93 4.63
CA PRO A 88 2.26 39.92 5.66
C PRO A 88 1.07 39.04 5.27
N ARG A 89 0.36 38.48 6.25
CA ARG A 89 -0.65 37.42 6.07
C ARG A 89 -2.06 37.92 6.44
N PRO A 90 -2.82 38.57 5.52
CA PRO A 90 -4.22 38.87 5.78
C PRO A 90 -5.03 37.57 5.88
N ARG A 91 -6.15 37.59 6.62
CA ARG A 91 -6.94 36.38 6.98
C ARG A 91 -7.37 35.55 5.78
N TRP A 92 -7.85 36.18 4.68
CA TRP A 92 -8.29 35.47 3.48
C TRP A 92 -7.17 34.67 2.81
N ARG A 93 -5.98 35.26 2.76
CA ARG A 93 -4.78 34.63 2.20
C ARG A 93 -4.28 33.48 3.08
N THR A 94 -4.34 33.65 4.41
CA THR A 94 -4.01 32.58 5.34
C THR A 94 -4.88 31.37 5.11
N TRP A 95 -6.20 31.57 5.00
CA TRP A 95 -7.15 30.50 4.73
C TRP A 95 -6.89 29.82 3.39
N LEU A 96 -6.76 30.61 2.30
CA LEU A 96 -6.54 30.09 0.94
C LEU A 96 -5.24 29.26 0.87
N THR A 97 -4.13 29.81 1.34
CA THR A 97 -2.83 29.10 1.31
C THR A 97 -2.90 27.82 2.13
N THR A 98 -3.49 27.85 3.33
CA THR A 98 -3.65 26.65 4.16
C THR A 98 -4.50 25.59 3.45
N ALA A 99 -5.63 25.98 2.84
CA ALA A 99 -6.49 25.06 2.13
C ALA A 99 -5.77 24.40 0.94
N VAL A 100 -5.07 25.20 0.12
CA VAL A 100 -4.29 24.69 -1.03
C VAL A 100 -3.17 23.76 -0.55
N CYS A 101 -2.42 24.14 0.50
CA CYS A 101 -1.37 23.28 1.05
C CYS A 101 -1.94 21.95 1.56
N TYR A 102 -3.10 21.96 2.22
CA TYR A 102 -3.72 20.75 2.78
C TYR A 102 -4.20 19.77 1.71
N ILE A 103 -4.67 20.27 0.55
CA ILE A 103 -5.14 19.41 -0.56
C ILE A 103 -4.07 19.14 -1.62
N SER A 104 -2.88 19.75 -1.52
CA SER A 104 -1.85 19.64 -2.56
C SER A 104 -1.36 18.21 -2.82
N PRO A 105 -1.26 17.30 -1.82
CA PRO A 105 -0.94 15.89 -2.11
C PRO A 105 -2.01 15.19 -2.94
N ALA A 106 -3.29 15.53 -2.75
CA ALA A 106 -4.39 15.00 -3.58
C ALA A 106 -4.30 15.49 -5.03
N LEU A 107 -3.97 16.77 -5.24
CA LEU A 107 -3.76 17.32 -6.58
C LEU A 107 -2.57 16.66 -7.28
N LEU A 108 -1.47 16.40 -6.54
CA LEU A 108 -0.33 15.67 -7.06
C LEU A 108 -0.72 14.24 -7.48
N THR A 109 -1.43 13.51 -6.64
CA THR A 109 -1.91 12.14 -6.93
C THR A 109 -2.80 12.11 -8.18
N LEU A 110 -3.75 13.03 -8.26
CA LEU A 110 -4.66 13.12 -9.40
C LEU A 110 -3.93 13.41 -10.71
N THR A 111 -2.99 14.35 -10.70
CA THR A 111 -2.31 14.78 -11.94
C THR A 111 -1.23 13.81 -12.38
N SER A 112 -0.56 13.10 -11.45
CA SER A 112 0.56 12.21 -11.77
C SER A 112 0.16 10.74 -11.98
N ILE A 113 -0.93 10.27 -11.35
CA ILE A 113 -1.43 8.88 -11.49
C ILE A 113 -2.89 8.86 -11.95
N GLY A 114 -3.77 9.66 -11.34
CA GLY A 114 -5.20 9.62 -11.67
C GLY A 114 -5.49 9.99 -13.12
N LEU A 115 -4.83 11.01 -13.66
CA LEU A 115 -4.98 11.42 -15.04
C LEU A 115 -4.39 10.39 -16.03
N PRO A 116 -3.18 9.84 -15.83
CA PRO A 116 -2.70 8.70 -16.62
C PRO A 116 -3.65 7.49 -16.65
N LEU A 117 -4.33 7.18 -15.56
CA LEU A 117 -5.29 6.07 -15.47
C LEU A 117 -6.73 6.43 -15.90
N SER A 118 -6.98 7.64 -16.38
CA SER A 118 -8.34 8.14 -16.66
C SER A 118 -9.12 7.30 -17.65
N ALA A 119 -8.45 6.67 -18.62
CA ALA A 119 -9.08 5.84 -19.64
C ALA A 119 -9.08 4.34 -19.32
N SER A 120 -8.53 3.91 -18.17
CA SER A 120 -8.58 2.53 -17.70
C SER A 120 -9.55 2.38 -16.51
N ARG A 121 -10.07 1.17 -16.28
CA ARG A 121 -10.88 0.81 -15.11
C ARG A 121 -10.03 0.22 -13.99
N LEU A 122 -8.84 -0.28 -14.31
CA LEU A 122 -7.95 -0.98 -13.39
C LEU A 122 -6.97 -0.02 -12.70
N TRP A 123 -6.42 -0.45 -11.58
CA TRP A 123 -5.33 0.22 -10.89
C TRP A 123 -3.99 -0.13 -11.56
N LEU A 124 -2.91 0.49 -11.11
CA LEU A 124 -1.54 0.19 -11.54
C LEU A 124 -1.28 -1.31 -11.49
N ASP A 125 -0.61 -1.82 -12.52
CA ASP A 125 -0.30 -3.22 -12.79
C ASP A 125 -1.52 -4.10 -13.13
N GLY A 126 -2.70 -3.49 -13.29
CA GLY A 126 -3.90 -4.20 -13.74
C GLY A 126 -4.32 -5.31 -12.80
N VAL A 127 -4.39 -6.54 -13.31
CA VAL A 127 -4.68 -7.77 -12.52
C VAL A 127 -3.56 -8.78 -12.74
N GLN A 128 -2.31 -8.33 -12.61
CA GLN A 128 -1.14 -9.20 -12.78
C GLN A 128 -0.49 -9.53 -11.43
N VAL A 129 0.16 -10.68 -11.37
CA VAL A 129 0.92 -11.16 -10.21
C VAL A 129 0.14 -10.96 -8.90
N ASP A 130 0.63 -10.10 -8.02
CA ASP A 130 0.04 -9.83 -6.70
C ASP A 130 -1.31 -9.08 -6.78
N GLN A 131 -1.57 -8.34 -7.87
CA GLN A 131 -2.82 -7.61 -8.02
C GLN A 131 -4.04 -8.53 -8.19
N VAL A 132 -3.84 -9.77 -8.62
CA VAL A 132 -4.90 -10.77 -8.72
C VAL A 132 -5.56 -10.98 -7.34
N PHE A 133 -4.74 -11.36 -6.35
CA PHE A 133 -5.28 -11.65 -5.02
C PHE A 133 -5.78 -10.40 -4.30
N ARG A 134 -5.14 -9.23 -4.52
CA ARG A 134 -5.59 -7.94 -3.97
C ARG A 134 -6.97 -7.57 -4.51
N THR A 135 -7.17 -7.78 -5.83
CA THR A 135 -8.46 -7.56 -6.49
C THR A 135 -9.49 -8.56 -5.98
N GLN A 136 -9.16 -9.86 -5.91
CA GLN A 136 -10.03 -10.89 -5.34
C GLN A 136 -10.47 -10.53 -3.91
N PHE A 137 -9.53 -10.07 -3.08
CA PHE A 137 -9.85 -9.69 -1.70
C PHE A 137 -10.77 -8.47 -1.61
N LEU A 138 -10.56 -7.47 -2.48
CA LEU A 138 -11.44 -6.31 -2.53
C LEU A 138 -12.82 -6.67 -3.07
N THR A 139 -12.91 -7.55 -4.06
CA THR A 139 -14.17 -8.10 -4.58
C THR A 139 -14.92 -8.83 -3.46
N ARG A 140 -14.26 -9.71 -2.72
CA ARG A 140 -14.83 -10.38 -1.54
C ARG A 140 -15.29 -9.38 -0.47
N ALA A 141 -14.47 -8.39 -0.13
CA ALA A 141 -14.79 -7.38 0.87
C ALA A 141 -15.94 -6.46 0.44
N THR A 142 -16.24 -6.35 -0.85
CA THR A 142 -17.39 -5.61 -1.38
C THR A 142 -18.70 -6.37 -1.13
N GLU A 143 -18.70 -7.66 -1.42
CA GLU A 143 -19.86 -8.52 -1.28
C GLU A 143 -20.14 -8.92 0.18
N ALA A 144 -19.07 -9.23 0.93
CA ALA A 144 -19.17 -9.62 2.32
C ALA A 144 -18.74 -8.48 3.26
N SER A 145 -19.63 -8.01 4.13
CA SER A 145 -19.27 -7.07 5.20
C SER A 145 -18.61 -7.76 6.41
N SER A 146 -18.46 -9.07 6.35
CA SER A 146 -17.91 -9.95 7.39
C SER A 146 -16.40 -10.11 7.29
N TYR A 147 -15.83 -10.94 8.17
CA TYR A 147 -14.42 -11.36 8.17
C TYR A 147 -14.15 -12.55 7.26
N ALA A 148 -14.95 -12.76 6.21
CA ALA A 148 -14.79 -13.88 5.31
C ALA A 148 -13.43 -13.87 4.61
N ASP A 149 -12.84 -15.04 4.45
CA ASP A 149 -11.65 -15.23 3.66
C ASP A 149 -11.93 -14.90 2.18
N MET A 150 -10.91 -14.42 1.47
CA MET A 150 -11.06 -14.08 0.06
C MET A 150 -11.34 -15.30 -0.82
N ASN A 151 -10.84 -16.48 -0.42
CA ASN A 151 -10.87 -17.68 -1.21
C ASN A 151 -11.65 -18.82 -0.55
N TYR A 152 -11.41 -19.14 0.73
CA TYR A 152 -11.99 -20.32 1.38
C TYR A 152 -13.31 -20.00 2.07
N GLU A 153 -14.33 -20.79 1.77
CA GLU A 153 -15.61 -20.72 2.47
C GLU A 153 -15.45 -21.07 3.95
N GLY A 154 -16.16 -20.37 4.82
CA GLY A 154 -16.24 -20.65 6.26
C GLY A 154 -15.01 -20.26 7.07
N LEU A 155 -13.94 -19.79 6.46
CA LEU A 155 -12.74 -19.34 7.17
C LEU A 155 -12.71 -17.82 7.38
N PRO A 156 -12.18 -17.34 8.51
CA PRO A 156 -11.89 -15.92 8.71
C PRO A 156 -10.66 -15.51 7.89
N THR A 157 -10.67 -14.30 7.35
CA THR A 157 -9.52 -13.79 6.61
C THR A 157 -8.25 -13.77 7.46
N PHE A 158 -7.14 -14.18 6.87
CA PHE A 158 -5.79 -14.08 7.44
C PHE A 158 -5.03 -12.85 6.96
N TYR A 159 -5.53 -12.16 5.95
CA TYR A 159 -4.93 -10.94 5.42
C TYR A 159 -5.52 -9.69 6.11
N PRO A 160 -4.74 -8.59 6.29
CA PRO A 160 -5.23 -7.39 6.96
C PRO A 160 -6.45 -6.81 6.27
N LEU A 161 -7.61 -6.89 6.92
CA LEU A 161 -8.91 -6.57 6.30
C LEU A 161 -9.16 -5.06 6.15
N GLY A 162 -8.59 -4.21 7.01
CA GLY A 162 -9.05 -2.84 7.21
C GLY A 162 -9.10 -1.99 5.94
N TRP A 163 -8.03 -1.95 5.15
CA TRP A 163 -7.99 -1.17 3.92
C TRP A 163 -8.98 -1.71 2.87
N PHE A 164 -9.04 -3.01 2.71
CA PHE A 164 -9.93 -3.69 1.75
C PHE A 164 -11.41 -3.54 2.16
N TRP A 165 -11.71 -3.67 3.45
CA TRP A 165 -13.07 -3.45 3.96
C TRP A 165 -13.58 -2.04 3.70
N MET A 166 -12.75 -1.02 3.94
CA MET A 166 -13.10 0.37 3.66
C MET A 166 -13.33 0.60 2.17
N GLY A 167 -12.51 0.01 1.31
CA GLY A 167 -12.70 0.02 -0.15
C GLY A 167 -13.99 -0.66 -0.57
N GLY A 168 -14.30 -1.82 0.00
CA GLY A 168 -15.57 -2.51 -0.25
C GLY A 168 -16.80 -1.70 0.16
N ARG A 169 -16.72 -0.96 1.28
CA ARG A 169 -17.83 -0.02 1.68
C ARG A 169 -17.95 1.15 0.71
N LEU A 170 -16.82 1.65 0.18
CA LEU A 170 -16.86 2.67 -0.87
C LEU A 170 -17.49 2.12 -2.16
N ALA A 171 -17.15 0.88 -2.54
CA ALA A 171 -17.76 0.20 -3.68
C ALA A 171 -19.28 0.16 -3.57
N ASN A 172 -19.80 -0.27 -2.41
CA ASN A 172 -21.24 -0.29 -2.16
C ASN A 172 -21.87 1.11 -2.20
N LEU A 173 -21.19 2.13 -1.68
CA LEU A 173 -21.67 3.52 -1.72
C LEU A 173 -21.75 4.06 -3.15
N LEU A 174 -20.78 3.71 -3.99
CA LEU A 174 -20.69 4.15 -5.39
C LEU A 174 -21.46 3.24 -6.37
N ASN A 175 -21.99 2.12 -5.89
CA ASN A 175 -22.60 1.06 -6.70
C ASN A 175 -21.64 0.58 -7.81
N MET A 176 -20.39 0.32 -7.42
CA MET A 176 -19.31 -0.18 -8.30
C MET A 176 -18.93 -1.59 -7.89
N PRO A 177 -18.54 -2.48 -8.81
CA PRO A 177 -17.96 -3.78 -8.45
C PRO A 177 -16.64 -3.60 -7.70
N GLY A 178 -16.29 -4.59 -6.87
CA GLY A 178 -15.10 -4.52 -6.00
C GLY A 178 -13.80 -4.34 -6.77
N TRP A 179 -13.64 -5.04 -7.88
CA TRP A 179 -12.46 -4.94 -8.73
C TRP A 179 -12.29 -3.54 -9.37
N GLU A 180 -13.37 -2.86 -9.71
CA GLU A 180 -13.34 -1.54 -10.33
C GLU A 180 -13.08 -0.42 -9.30
N VAL A 181 -13.66 -0.53 -8.09
CA VAL A 181 -13.44 0.45 -7.02
C VAL A 181 -11.98 0.48 -6.56
N TYR A 182 -11.19 -0.54 -6.88
CA TYR A 182 -9.77 -0.59 -6.54
C TYR A 182 -9.04 0.69 -7.01
N GLN A 183 -9.32 1.17 -8.24
CA GLN A 183 -8.70 2.39 -8.78
C GLN A 183 -9.07 3.66 -7.98
N PRO A 184 -10.35 4.06 -7.81
CA PRO A 184 -10.68 5.26 -7.05
C PRO A 184 -10.33 5.13 -5.57
N TRP A 185 -10.41 3.94 -4.97
CA TRP A 185 -10.05 3.74 -3.58
C TRP A 185 -8.54 3.90 -3.33
N SER A 186 -7.71 3.40 -4.23
CA SER A 186 -6.26 3.60 -4.19
C SER A 186 -5.89 5.06 -4.28
N LEU A 187 -6.46 5.78 -5.24
CA LEU A 187 -6.26 7.24 -5.39
C LEU A 187 -6.67 7.99 -4.12
N ILE A 188 -7.86 7.72 -3.58
CA ILE A 188 -8.40 8.39 -2.39
C ILE A 188 -7.54 8.09 -1.16
N SER A 189 -7.20 6.83 -0.91
CA SER A 189 -6.44 6.44 0.29
C SER A 189 -5.05 7.04 0.31
N LEU A 190 -4.32 7.03 -0.82
CA LEU A 190 -3.02 7.67 -0.97
C LEU A 190 -3.12 9.19 -0.79
N ALA A 191 -4.07 9.83 -1.47
CA ALA A 191 -4.28 11.27 -1.39
C ALA A 191 -4.62 11.71 0.05
N VAL A 192 -5.53 11.01 0.72
CA VAL A 192 -5.92 11.29 2.11
C VAL A 192 -4.72 11.16 3.05
N ALA A 193 -3.93 10.09 2.91
CA ALA A 193 -2.73 9.90 3.72
C ALA A 193 -1.74 11.07 3.53
N GLY A 194 -1.47 11.46 2.28
CA GLY A 194 -0.61 12.60 1.98
C GLY A 194 -1.14 13.93 2.53
N CYS A 195 -2.45 14.17 2.38
CA CYS A 195 -3.09 15.39 2.89
C CYS A 195 -3.02 15.50 4.42
N ILE A 196 -3.22 14.39 5.13
CA ILE A 196 -3.11 14.31 6.60
C ILE A 196 -1.69 14.68 7.08
N LEU A 197 -0.66 14.34 6.32
CA LEU A 197 0.72 14.66 6.69
C LEU A 197 0.94 16.17 6.83
N VAL A 198 0.25 17.03 6.08
CA VAL A 198 0.46 18.48 6.16
C VAL A 198 0.14 19.03 7.54
N PRO A 199 -1.07 18.90 8.13
CA PRO A 199 -1.35 19.37 9.49
C PRO A 199 -0.56 18.61 10.55
N VAL A 200 -0.20 17.34 10.35
CA VAL A 200 0.68 16.59 11.26
C VAL A 200 2.05 17.24 11.31
N TRP A 201 2.70 17.45 10.18
CA TRP A 201 4.02 18.09 10.12
C TRP A 201 3.98 19.58 10.49
N GLN A 202 2.88 20.29 10.19
CA GLN A 202 2.71 21.67 10.66
C GLN A 202 2.71 21.75 12.19
N ARG A 203 2.11 20.77 12.85
CA ARG A 203 2.18 20.67 14.31
C ARG A 203 3.59 20.31 14.81
N LEU A 204 4.28 19.36 14.16
CA LEU A 204 5.60 18.88 14.58
C LEU A 204 6.68 19.93 14.29
N SER A 205 6.77 20.44 13.07
CA SER A 205 7.77 21.40 12.65
C SER A 205 7.46 22.86 13.04
N GLY A 206 6.18 23.20 13.26
CA GLY A 206 5.74 24.56 13.54
C GLY A 206 5.73 25.49 12.32
N SER A 207 5.84 24.95 11.09
CA SER A 207 5.87 25.71 9.84
C SER A 207 4.98 25.05 8.77
N LEU A 208 4.02 25.81 8.21
CA LEU A 208 3.17 25.32 7.12
C LEU A 208 3.99 25.02 5.85
N PRO A 209 4.92 25.88 5.39
CA PRO A 209 5.73 25.57 4.20
C PRO A 209 6.61 24.32 4.35
N VAL A 210 7.27 24.13 5.50
CA VAL A 210 8.08 22.94 5.77
C VAL A 210 7.21 21.68 5.80
N ALA A 211 6.07 21.74 6.47
CA ALA A 211 5.10 20.65 6.52
C ALA A 211 4.61 20.25 5.13
N THR A 212 4.29 21.24 4.31
CA THR A 212 3.84 21.02 2.92
C THR A 212 4.95 20.41 2.06
N ALA A 213 6.19 20.90 2.21
CA ALA A 213 7.34 20.35 1.49
C ALA A 213 7.60 18.88 1.87
N ILE A 214 7.55 18.52 3.16
CA ILE A 214 7.69 17.14 3.62
C ILE A 214 6.56 16.27 3.05
N ALA A 215 5.31 16.72 3.15
CA ALA A 215 4.14 15.96 2.69
C ALA A 215 4.18 15.72 1.17
N LEU A 216 4.48 16.75 0.36
CA LEU A 216 4.61 16.61 -1.10
C LEU A 216 5.79 15.74 -1.51
N THR A 217 6.93 15.86 -0.84
CA THR A 217 8.10 15.02 -1.12
C THR A 217 7.80 13.56 -0.75
N THR A 218 7.22 13.31 0.43
CA THR A 218 6.77 11.97 0.83
C THR A 218 5.79 11.41 -0.17
N MET A 219 4.81 12.20 -0.61
CA MET A 219 3.83 11.78 -1.61
C MET A 219 4.48 11.46 -2.95
N ALA A 220 5.37 12.32 -3.46
CA ALA A 220 6.05 12.09 -4.72
C ALA A 220 6.91 10.81 -4.69
N VAL A 221 7.66 10.59 -3.60
CA VAL A 221 8.44 9.36 -3.39
C VAL A 221 7.51 8.13 -3.36
N THR A 222 6.42 8.20 -2.62
CA THR A 222 5.43 7.11 -2.51
C THR A 222 4.82 6.77 -3.87
N LEU A 223 4.45 7.77 -4.65
CA LEU A 223 3.89 7.57 -5.99
C LEU A 223 4.93 7.05 -7.01
N THR A 224 6.22 7.22 -6.73
CA THR A 224 7.29 6.72 -7.60
C THR A 224 7.62 5.25 -7.34
N ILE A 225 7.65 4.82 -6.07
CA ILE A 225 8.20 3.50 -5.68
C ILE A 225 7.25 2.60 -4.89
N GLY A 226 6.07 3.09 -4.51
CA GLY A 226 5.13 2.33 -3.67
C GLY A 226 3.66 2.43 -4.08
N ALA A 227 3.35 3.03 -5.22
CA ALA A 227 1.97 3.28 -5.62
C ALA A 227 1.18 2.00 -5.94
N GLU A 228 1.83 0.93 -6.38
CA GLU A 228 1.18 -0.33 -6.71
C GLU A 228 0.53 -1.00 -5.48
N GLU A 229 1.08 -0.75 -4.28
CA GLU A 229 0.59 -1.29 -3.02
C GLU A 229 0.03 -0.19 -2.09
N PRO A 230 -1.11 0.43 -2.41
CA PRO A 230 -1.59 1.59 -1.67
C PRO A 230 -1.86 1.31 -0.19
N TYR A 231 -2.31 0.11 0.17
CA TYR A 231 -2.57 -0.29 1.57
C TYR A 231 -1.31 -0.32 2.44
N SER A 232 -0.14 -0.62 1.87
CA SER A 232 1.15 -0.57 2.56
C SER A 232 1.75 0.84 2.51
N ALA A 233 1.65 1.50 1.36
CA ALA A 233 2.21 2.83 1.11
C ALA A 233 1.65 3.89 2.08
N VAL A 234 0.33 3.89 2.35
CA VAL A 234 -0.29 4.82 3.30
C VAL A 234 0.28 4.71 4.71
N ILE A 235 0.77 3.53 5.09
CA ILE A 235 1.45 3.31 6.37
C ILE A 235 2.89 3.84 6.32
N ALA A 236 3.65 3.49 5.29
CA ALA A 236 5.03 3.94 5.14
C ALA A 236 5.18 5.47 5.20
N MET A 237 4.24 6.20 4.57
CA MET A 237 4.22 7.67 4.58
C MET A 237 4.21 8.28 5.98
N GLY A 238 3.62 7.61 6.96
CA GLY A 238 3.52 8.09 8.36
C GLY A 238 4.77 7.84 9.20
N VAL A 239 5.69 6.96 8.79
CA VAL A 239 6.81 6.49 9.62
C VAL A 239 7.72 7.62 10.12
N PRO A 240 8.15 8.61 9.30
CA PRO A 240 8.98 9.70 9.81
C PRO A 240 8.29 10.54 10.89
N ALA A 241 7.00 10.80 10.74
CA ALA A 241 6.22 11.52 11.74
C ALA A 241 6.10 10.72 13.05
N VAL A 242 5.91 9.40 12.95
CA VAL A 242 5.88 8.49 14.10
C VAL A 242 7.21 8.49 14.85
N ALA A 243 8.35 8.47 14.14
CA ALA A 243 9.66 8.56 14.78
C ALA A 243 9.80 9.85 15.62
N VAL A 244 9.38 11.01 15.09
CA VAL A 244 9.37 12.27 15.85
C VAL A 244 8.37 12.23 17.01
N LEU A 245 7.19 11.62 16.82
CA LEU A 245 6.21 11.43 17.90
C LEU A 245 6.76 10.52 19.02
N CYS A 246 7.58 9.51 18.68
CA CYS A 246 8.28 8.68 19.68
C CYS A 246 9.22 9.53 20.55
N SER A 247 9.99 10.45 19.95
CA SER A 247 10.78 11.41 20.73
C SER A 247 9.90 12.21 21.72
N HIS A 248 8.76 12.71 21.25
CA HIS A 248 7.84 13.46 22.14
C HIS A 248 7.21 12.57 23.23
N ALA A 249 6.88 11.32 22.93
CA ALA A 249 6.33 10.37 23.88
C ALA A 249 7.35 9.97 24.95
N PHE A 250 8.57 9.62 24.53
CA PHE A 250 9.58 9.00 25.40
C PHE A 250 10.46 10.00 26.11
N TYR A 251 10.84 11.10 25.44
CA TYR A 251 11.70 12.15 26.03
C TYR A 251 10.89 13.20 26.81
N ARG A 252 9.72 13.64 26.24
CA ARG A 252 8.87 14.67 26.85
C ARG A 252 7.67 14.10 27.61
N ALA A 253 7.57 12.78 27.77
CA ALA A 253 6.45 12.09 28.42
C ALA A 253 5.06 12.51 27.91
N SER A 254 4.92 12.70 26.59
CA SER A 254 3.68 13.20 25.96
C SER A 254 2.66 12.10 25.74
N TRP A 255 1.61 12.04 26.55
CA TRP A 255 0.50 11.11 26.40
C TRP A 255 -0.29 11.30 25.10
N PHE A 256 -0.33 12.51 24.56
CA PHE A 256 -0.94 12.77 23.26
C PHE A 256 -0.17 12.04 22.13
N SER A 257 1.16 12.12 22.17
CA SER A 257 2.01 11.40 21.21
C SER A 257 1.91 9.89 21.39
N THR A 258 1.85 9.40 22.63
CA THR A 258 1.63 7.98 22.95
C THR A 258 0.33 7.46 22.34
N ALA A 259 -0.77 8.19 22.53
CA ALA A 259 -2.05 7.82 21.92
C ALA A 259 -2.00 7.84 20.37
N ALA A 260 -1.34 8.86 19.79
CA ALA A 260 -1.18 8.93 18.33
C ALA A 260 -0.38 7.76 17.76
N ILE A 261 0.71 7.34 18.44
CA ILE A 261 1.51 6.17 18.02
C ILE A 261 0.70 4.88 18.18
N ALA A 262 -0.04 4.72 19.29
CA ALA A 262 -0.90 3.56 19.52
C ALA A 262 -1.98 3.42 18.42
N ILE A 263 -2.63 4.52 18.05
CA ILE A 263 -3.60 4.54 16.95
C ILE A 263 -2.93 4.20 15.61
N TYR A 264 -1.78 4.83 15.32
CA TYR A 264 -1.05 4.55 14.09
C TYR A 264 -0.67 3.08 13.96
N LEU A 265 -0.06 2.48 14.99
CA LEU A 265 0.33 1.06 14.95
C LEU A 265 -0.89 0.13 14.90
N GLY A 266 -1.95 0.44 15.62
CA GLY A 266 -3.18 -0.34 15.59
C GLY A 266 -3.86 -0.33 14.21
N VAL A 267 -3.98 0.84 13.58
CA VAL A 267 -4.49 0.99 12.20
C VAL A 267 -3.54 0.32 11.20
N SER A 268 -2.23 0.51 11.37
CA SER A 268 -1.21 -0.16 10.55
C SER A 268 -1.38 -1.68 10.57
N ALA A 269 -1.62 -2.29 11.73
CA ALA A 269 -1.86 -3.72 11.88
C ALA A 269 -3.11 -4.19 11.12
N CYS A 270 -4.12 -3.33 10.99
CA CYS A 270 -5.32 -3.61 10.21
C CYS A 270 -5.11 -3.43 8.69
N PHE A 271 -4.02 -2.76 8.26
CA PHE A 271 -3.75 -2.47 6.85
C PHE A 271 -2.60 -3.31 6.30
N TYR A 272 -1.46 -3.37 7.01
CA TYR A 272 -0.28 -4.11 6.56
C TYR A 272 0.64 -4.53 7.70
N THR A 273 0.58 -5.80 8.08
CA THR A 273 1.28 -6.34 9.26
C THR A 273 2.79 -6.31 9.18
N LEU A 274 3.39 -6.44 7.99
CA LEU A 274 4.83 -6.39 7.83
C LEU A 274 5.40 -5.05 8.31
N TYR A 275 4.81 -3.93 7.84
CA TYR A 275 5.27 -2.61 8.29
C TYR A 275 4.95 -2.36 9.76
N THR A 276 3.83 -2.88 10.25
CA THR A 276 3.51 -2.80 11.68
C THR A 276 4.59 -3.49 12.52
N GLY A 277 4.98 -4.71 12.15
CA GLY A 277 6.04 -5.46 12.82
C GLY A 277 7.39 -4.73 12.75
N ALA A 278 7.80 -4.28 11.59
CA ALA A 278 9.05 -3.54 11.41
C ALA A 278 9.05 -2.24 12.23
N VAL A 279 7.99 -1.41 12.11
CA VAL A 279 7.90 -0.13 12.83
C VAL A 279 7.82 -0.33 14.35
N ALA A 280 7.00 -1.28 14.83
CA ALA A 280 6.86 -1.53 16.25
C ALA A 280 8.16 -2.04 16.89
N LEU A 281 8.80 -3.05 16.26
CA LEU A 281 9.95 -3.74 16.84
C LEU A 281 11.25 -2.98 16.65
N THR A 282 11.51 -2.42 15.45
CA THR A 282 12.82 -1.81 15.14
C THR A 282 12.81 -0.29 15.15
N ILE A 283 11.65 0.37 15.16
CA ILE A 283 11.59 1.83 15.26
C ILE A 283 11.11 2.25 16.64
N VAL A 284 9.86 1.95 16.99
CA VAL A 284 9.25 2.43 18.24
C VAL A 284 9.98 1.87 19.47
N SER A 285 10.24 0.54 19.48
CA SER A 285 10.94 -0.10 20.59
C SER A 285 12.41 0.32 20.70
N LEU A 286 13.09 0.50 19.56
CA LEU A 286 14.49 0.93 19.57
C LEU A 286 14.63 2.38 20.03
N ILE A 287 13.74 3.30 19.60
CA ILE A 287 13.73 4.69 20.09
C ILE A 287 13.44 4.72 21.60
N ALA A 288 12.51 3.88 22.09
CA ALA A 288 12.23 3.79 23.52
C ALA A 288 13.47 3.31 24.30
N LEU A 289 14.16 2.28 23.81
CA LEU A 289 15.39 1.75 24.41
C LEU A 289 16.50 2.79 24.41
N VAL A 290 16.79 3.41 23.27
CA VAL A 290 17.85 4.43 23.14
C VAL A 290 17.55 5.61 24.06
N THR A 291 16.30 6.08 24.12
CA THR A 291 15.91 7.17 25.02
C THR A 291 16.02 6.75 26.49
N GLY A 292 15.54 5.56 26.86
CA GLY A 292 15.61 5.06 28.23
C GLY A 292 17.04 4.93 28.76
N VAL A 293 17.97 4.45 27.90
CA VAL A 293 19.40 4.34 28.23
C VAL A 293 20.05 5.72 28.31
N ALA A 294 19.81 6.59 27.32
CA ALA A 294 20.41 7.92 27.28
C ALA A 294 19.99 8.79 28.47
N GLU A 295 18.69 8.80 28.80
CA GLU A 295 18.12 9.60 29.88
C GLU A 295 18.09 8.88 31.24
N ARG A 296 18.53 7.61 31.29
CA ARG A 296 18.54 6.77 32.50
C ARG A 296 17.19 6.74 33.22
N THR A 297 16.10 6.56 32.45
CA THR A 297 14.72 6.62 32.97
C THR A 297 13.88 5.46 32.45
N TRP A 298 12.88 5.02 33.23
CA TRP A 298 11.89 4.00 32.86
C TRP A 298 10.65 4.57 32.15
N VAL A 299 10.56 5.90 32.02
CA VAL A 299 9.41 6.56 31.37
C VAL A 299 9.13 6.01 29.98
N PRO A 300 10.12 5.79 29.08
CA PRO A 300 9.86 5.20 27.77
C PRO A 300 9.21 3.82 27.83
N LEU A 301 9.54 3.00 28.82
CA LEU A 301 8.95 1.67 28.96
C LEU A 301 7.46 1.76 29.31
N VAL A 302 7.05 2.67 30.19
CA VAL A 302 5.63 2.87 30.53
C VAL A 302 4.83 3.30 29.31
N HIS A 303 5.36 4.24 28.52
CA HIS A 303 4.72 4.67 27.28
C HIS A 303 4.69 3.56 26.24
N LEU A 304 5.78 2.77 26.10
CA LEU A 304 5.85 1.63 25.18
C LEU A 304 4.80 0.56 25.48
N VAL A 305 4.64 0.20 26.77
CA VAL A 305 3.60 -0.75 27.20
C VAL A 305 2.21 -0.21 26.88
N THR A 306 1.96 1.08 27.10
CA THR A 306 0.68 1.71 26.77
C THR A 306 0.43 1.73 25.26
N ILE A 307 1.47 2.03 24.46
CA ILE A 307 1.39 1.96 22.99
C ILE A 307 1.05 0.52 22.56
N ALA A 308 1.75 -0.48 23.09
CA ALA A 308 1.51 -1.88 22.76
C ALA A 308 0.07 -2.30 23.11
N ALA A 309 -0.40 -2.00 24.33
CA ALA A 309 -1.76 -2.33 24.74
C ALA A 309 -2.82 -1.64 23.87
N GLY A 310 -2.65 -0.35 23.58
CA GLY A 310 -3.57 0.42 22.75
C GLY A 310 -3.58 -0.05 21.28
N SER A 311 -2.41 -0.33 20.70
CA SER A 311 -2.31 -0.82 19.33
C SER A 311 -2.86 -2.23 19.17
N LEU A 312 -2.63 -3.13 20.11
CA LEU A 312 -3.18 -4.48 20.10
C LEU A 312 -4.72 -4.46 20.26
N ALA A 313 -5.27 -3.57 21.10
CA ALA A 313 -6.72 -3.41 21.20
C ALA A 313 -7.38 -2.97 19.89
N ILE A 314 -6.73 -2.08 19.11
CA ILE A 314 -7.22 -1.68 17.79
C ILE A 314 -7.02 -2.82 16.78
N ALA A 315 -5.84 -3.45 16.77
CA ALA A 315 -5.52 -4.55 15.88
C ALA A 315 -6.49 -5.74 16.05
N ALA A 316 -6.94 -5.99 17.28
CA ALA A 316 -7.90 -7.06 17.60
C ALA A 316 -9.23 -6.90 16.81
N ILE A 317 -9.61 -5.67 16.42
CA ILE A 317 -10.81 -5.43 15.59
C ILE A 317 -10.72 -6.23 14.28
N ALA A 318 -9.56 -6.27 13.64
CA ALA A 318 -9.37 -7.00 12.39
C ALA A 318 -8.91 -8.46 12.59
N TRP A 319 -8.16 -8.73 13.67
CA TRP A 319 -7.43 -9.99 13.81
C TRP A 319 -8.07 -10.99 14.77
N ALA A 320 -9.00 -10.59 15.64
CA ALA A 320 -9.56 -11.50 16.66
C ALA A 320 -10.23 -12.74 16.04
N PRO A 321 -11.01 -12.68 14.95
CA PRO A 321 -11.61 -13.87 14.36
C PRO A 321 -10.58 -14.87 13.84
N TYR A 322 -9.52 -14.39 13.16
CA TYR A 322 -8.44 -15.24 12.69
C TYR A 322 -7.66 -15.88 13.85
N LEU A 323 -7.29 -15.10 14.86
CA LEU A 323 -6.58 -15.60 16.03
C LEU A 323 -7.42 -16.64 16.81
N TYR A 324 -8.73 -16.42 16.87
CA TYR A 324 -9.64 -17.43 17.44
C TYR A 324 -9.60 -18.73 16.62
N GLY A 325 -9.63 -18.64 15.28
CA GLY A 325 -9.46 -19.80 14.40
C GLY A 325 -8.14 -20.53 14.62
N VAL A 326 -7.03 -19.80 14.71
CA VAL A 326 -5.68 -20.34 14.97
C VAL A 326 -5.63 -21.09 16.30
N LEU A 327 -6.25 -20.55 17.38
CA LEU A 327 -6.27 -21.18 18.69
C LEU A 327 -7.10 -22.47 18.73
N HIS A 328 -8.02 -22.67 17.80
CA HIS A 328 -8.88 -23.85 17.71
C HIS A 328 -8.56 -24.72 16.50
N ALA A 329 -7.49 -24.40 15.77
CA ALA A 329 -7.06 -25.20 14.63
C ALA A 329 -6.66 -26.62 15.05
N THR A 330 -7.18 -27.60 14.34
CA THR A 330 -6.85 -29.03 14.53
C THR A 330 -5.78 -29.52 13.57
N ALA A 331 -5.66 -28.86 12.41
CA ALA A 331 -4.64 -29.10 11.40
C ALA A 331 -3.42 -28.16 11.60
N PRO A 332 -2.23 -28.57 11.16
CA PRO A 332 -1.06 -27.68 11.12
C PRO A 332 -1.32 -26.42 10.28
N LEU A 333 -0.81 -25.28 10.75
CA LEU A 333 -0.89 -24.05 9.99
C LEU A 333 0.11 -24.08 8.83
N GLU A 334 -0.36 -23.81 7.62
CA GLU A 334 0.47 -23.72 6.42
C GLU A 334 0.58 -22.25 5.97
N SER A 335 1.78 -21.72 5.90
CA SER A 335 2.02 -20.36 5.35
C SER A 335 3.32 -20.33 4.61
N THR A 336 3.27 -19.85 3.37
CA THR A 336 4.44 -19.63 2.51
C THR A 336 4.51 -18.19 2.00
N ALA A 337 3.76 -17.27 2.59
CA ALA A 337 3.73 -15.86 2.19
C ALA A 337 5.11 -15.19 2.22
N GLN A 338 6.03 -15.69 3.06
CA GLN A 338 7.41 -15.23 3.16
C GLN A 338 8.38 -15.97 2.20
N HIS A 339 7.92 -16.93 1.41
CA HIS A 339 8.75 -17.69 0.46
C HIS A 339 8.94 -16.92 -0.85
N TYR A 340 9.30 -15.64 -0.74
CA TYR A 340 9.59 -14.80 -1.89
C TYR A 340 10.81 -13.91 -1.61
N LEU A 341 11.79 -13.97 -2.48
CA LEU A 341 12.98 -13.13 -2.41
C LEU A 341 13.37 -12.73 -3.84
N PRO A 342 12.99 -11.53 -4.29
CA PRO A 342 13.44 -11.01 -5.57
C PRO A 342 14.94 -10.69 -5.54
N GLU A 343 15.55 -10.49 -6.70
CA GLU A 343 16.98 -10.18 -6.82
C GLU A 343 17.35 -8.93 -6.01
N GLU A 344 16.50 -7.90 -6.04
CA GLU A 344 16.64 -6.66 -5.28
C GLU A 344 16.56 -6.90 -3.75
N GLY A 345 15.91 -7.98 -3.32
CA GLY A 345 15.77 -8.37 -1.91
C GLY A 345 17.09 -8.73 -1.23
N THR A 346 18.13 -8.97 -2.02
CA THR A 346 19.51 -9.21 -1.51
C THR A 346 20.34 -7.94 -1.42
N GLN A 347 19.77 -6.76 -1.75
CA GLN A 347 20.48 -5.49 -1.80
C GLN A 347 20.06 -4.59 -0.63
N ILE A 348 20.97 -3.73 -0.19
CA ILE A 348 20.72 -2.71 0.82
C ILE A 348 20.34 -1.41 0.11
N PRO A 349 19.16 -0.83 0.35
CA PRO A 349 18.76 0.41 -0.27
C PRO A 349 19.65 1.58 0.21
N ALA A 350 20.36 2.22 -0.72
CA ALA A 350 21.26 3.33 -0.45
C ALA A 350 20.93 4.53 -1.38
N PRO A 351 19.75 5.18 -1.21
CA PRO A 351 19.31 6.23 -2.12
C PRO A 351 20.27 7.41 -2.20
N PHE A 352 21.03 7.69 -1.15
CA PHE A 352 22.02 8.77 -1.08
C PHE A 352 23.24 8.58 -2.01
N LEU A 353 23.40 7.40 -2.62
CA LEU A 353 24.42 7.14 -3.63
C LEU A 353 23.92 7.37 -5.06
N SER A 354 22.64 7.61 -5.25
CA SER A 354 22.06 7.87 -6.56
C SER A 354 22.27 9.33 -6.99
N LEU A 355 22.70 9.52 -8.24
CA LEU A 355 22.79 10.87 -8.88
C LEU A 355 21.42 11.33 -9.38
N SER A 356 20.47 11.44 -8.47
CA SER A 356 19.09 11.88 -8.72
C SER A 356 18.68 12.97 -7.73
N VAL A 357 17.57 13.65 -8.00
CA VAL A 357 17.03 14.68 -7.10
C VAL A 357 16.80 14.11 -5.70
N ILE A 358 16.18 12.92 -5.61
CA ILE A 358 15.92 12.26 -4.33
C ILE A 358 17.21 11.73 -3.68
N GLY A 359 18.18 11.32 -4.50
CA GLY A 359 19.50 10.88 -4.01
C GLY A 359 20.28 12.03 -3.38
N ILE A 360 20.31 13.20 -4.02
CA ILE A 360 20.94 14.41 -3.46
C ILE A 360 20.23 14.83 -2.17
N LEU A 361 18.90 14.83 -2.17
CA LEU A 361 18.12 15.14 -0.96
C LEU A 361 18.40 14.15 0.17
N SER A 362 18.53 12.87 -0.17
CA SER A 362 18.86 11.79 0.78
C SER A 362 20.29 11.96 1.36
N LEU A 363 21.25 12.35 0.53
CA LEU A 363 22.61 12.66 0.98
C LEU A 363 22.65 13.84 1.95
N ILE A 364 21.92 14.92 1.62
CA ILE A 364 21.77 16.07 2.53
C ILE A 364 21.13 15.61 3.84
N GLY A 365 20.10 14.76 3.77
CA GLY A 365 19.42 14.19 4.93
C GLY A 365 20.37 13.35 5.79
N LEU A 366 21.20 12.48 5.17
CA LEU A 366 22.19 11.66 5.88
C LEU A 366 23.17 12.55 6.67
N ILE A 367 23.73 13.57 6.00
CA ILE A 367 24.67 14.50 6.64
C ILE A 367 23.98 15.21 7.83
N TYR A 368 22.75 15.67 7.65
CA TYR A 368 21.97 16.33 8.67
C TYR A 368 21.69 15.43 9.88
N LEU A 369 21.27 14.19 9.67
CA LEU A 369 21.03 13.22 10.72
C LEU A 369 22.27 12.97 11.59
N VAL A 370 23.46 12.92 10.95
CA VAL A 370 24.74 12.75 11.68
C VAL A 370 25.11 14.03 12.44
N MET A 371 25.00 15.20 11.80
CA MET A 371 25.43 16.46 12.41
C MET A 371 24.53 16.94 13.57
N ARG A 372 23.26 16.54 13.57
CA ARG A 372 22.26 16.98 14.56
C ARG A 372 21.76 15.85 15.46
N ILE A 373 22.53 14.78 15.58
CA ILE A 373 22.15 13.57 16.33
C ILE A 373 21.87 13.84 17.83
N ASP A 374 22.42 14.90 18.36
CA ASP A 374 22.21 15.31 19.76
C ASP A 374 20.79 15.80 20.03
N GLU A 375 20.05 16.19 18.98
CA GLU A 375 18.67 16.62 19.12
C GLU A 375 17.71 15.41 19.22
N PRO A 376 16.80 15.39 20.20
CA PRO A 376 15.95 14.22 20.43
C PRO A 376 15.11 13.80 19.23
N GLU A 377 14.56 14.75 18.46
CA GLU A 377 13.75 14.47 17.27
C GLU A 377 14.61 13.90 16.13
N ILE A 378 15.82 14.45 15.92
CA ILE A 378 16.73 13.99 14.87
C ILE A 378 17.35 12.64 15.25
N ARG A 379 17.69 12.46 16.53
CA ARG A 379 18.11 11.15 17.07
C ARG A 379 17.05 10.09 16.87
N ALA A 380 15.78 10.43 17.04
CA ALA A 380 14.68 9.49 16.77
C ALA A 380 14.57 9.10 15.28
N LEU A 381 14.72 10.07 14.35
CA LEU A 381 14.77 9.80 12.92
C LEU A 381 15.98 8.93 12.54
N SER A 382 17.16 9.24 13.12
CA SER A 382 18.38 8.43 12.90
C SER A 382 18.21 7.01 13.43
N THR A 383 17.60 6.86 14.61
CA THR A 383 17.30 5.54 15.20
C THR A 383 16.29 4.77 14.38
N ALA A 384 15.27 5.44 13.82
CA ALA A 384 14.30 4.82 12.93
C ALA A 384 14.96 4.28 11.65
N LEU A 385 15.87 5.06 11.07
CA LEU A 385 16.63 4.63 9.89
C LEU A 385 17.51 3.41 10.21
N VAL A 386 18.26 3.45 11.32
CA VAL A 386 19.07 2.30 11.79
C VAL A 386 18.17 1.07 12.01
N GLY A 387 17.02 1.25 12.66
CA GLY A 387 16.05 0.17 12.88
C GLY A 387 15.55 -0.46 11.58
N THR A 388 15.27 0.37 10.57
CA THR A 388 14.85 -0.11 9.25
C THR A 388 15.94 -0.92 8.57
N TYR A 389 17.20 -0.46 8.61
CA TYR A 389 18.33 -1.24 8.08
C TYR A 389 18.59 -2.53 8.87
N LEU A 390 18.40 -2.52 10.18
CA LEU A 390 18.50 -3.75 11.00
C LEU A 390 17.47 -4.79 10.58
N TRP A 391 16.23 -4.38 10.26
CA TRP A 391 15.23 -5.29 9.71
C TRP A 391 15.63 -5.86 8.35
N THR A 392 16.13 -5.01 7.45
CA THR A 392 16.60 -5.43 6.13
C THR A 392 17.76 -6.46 6.25
N LEU A 393 18.73 -6.20 7.12
CA LEU A 393 19.82 -7.12 7.38
C LEU A 393 19.33 -8.43 8.04
N ALA A 394 18.41 -8.34 9.01
CA ALA A 394 17.81 -9.51 9.62
C ALA A 394 17.05 -10.36 8.59
N SER A 395 16.35 -9.72 7.64
CA SER A 395 15.69 -10.40 6.52
C SER A 395 16.67 -11.21 5.68
N MET A 396 17.84 -10.64 5.36
CA MET A 396 18.88 -11.34 4.62
C MET A 396 19.45 -12.53 5.41
N VAL A 397 19.66 -12.37 6.71
CA VAL A 397 20.12 -13.48 7.56
C VAL A 397 19.08 -14.61 7.65
N MET A 398 17.80 -14.28 7.70
CA MET A 398 16.72 -15.27 7.74
C MET A 398 16.66 -16.14 6.48
N THR A 399 17.21 -15.71 5.33
CA THR A 399 17.29 -16.56 4.14
C THR A 399 18.11 -17.83 4.37
N LEU A 400 19.10 -17.78 5.29
CA LEU A 400 19.88 -18.95 5.69
C LEU A 400 19.04 -19.98 6.46
N ALA A 401 17.93 -19.56 7.05
CA ALA A 401 16.94 -20.42 7.72
C ALA A 401 15.80 -20.86 6.79
N GLY A 402 15.89 -20.59 5.48
CA GLY A 402 14.86 -20.96 4.51
C GLY A 402 13.63 -20.08 4.56
N SER A 403 13.74 -18.83 4.99
CA SER A 403 12.63 -17.87 5.07
C SER A 403 13.13 -16.45 4.85
N THR A 404 12.25 -15.47 4.76
CA THR A 404 12.61 -14.05 4.71
C THR A 404 11.72 -13.22 5.64
N LEU A 405 12.17 -12.01 5.97
CA LEU A 405 11.35 -10.99 6.63
C LEU A 405 10.89 -9.92 5.63
N LEU A 406 10.95 -10.22 4.34
CA LEU A 406 10.57 -9.34 3.22
C LEU A 406 11.19 -7.93 3.33
N GLY A 407 12.46 -7.86 3.73
CA GLY A 407 13.16 -6.61 4.04
C GLY A 407 13.27 -5.64 2.87
N PHE A 408 13.24 -6.13 1.63
CA PHE A 408 13.26 -5.30 0.42
C PHE A 408 12.05 -4.34 0.34
N ARG A 409 10.90 -4.72 0.90
CA ARG A 409 9.70 -3.87 0.93
C ARG A 409 9.87 -2.61 1.77
N LEU A 410 10.91 -2.55 2.62
CA LEU A 410 11.18 -1.39 3.48
C LEU A 410 11.91 -0.25 2.75
N GLU A 411 12.26 -0.40 1.47
CA GLU A 411 12.91 0.65 0.68
C GLU A 411 12.15 1.98 0.74
N LEU A 412 10.82 1.95 0.58
CA LEU A 412 9.99 3.14 0.68
C LEU A 412 10.19 3.87 2.02
N ILE A 413 10.25 3.14 3.13
CA ILE A 413 10.47 3.70 4.48
C ILE A 413 11.85 4.36 4.55
N VAL A 414 12.88 3.71 4.02
CA VAL A 414 14.25 4.25 3.99
C VAL A 414 14.28 5.58 3.22
N VAL A 415 13.69 5.61 2.02
CA VAL A 415 13.73 6.80 1.16
C VAL A 415 12.93 7.95 1.78
N VAL A 416 11.74 7.71 2.36
CA VAL A 416 10.96 8.78 2.99
C VAL A 416 11.60 9.30 4.28
N LEU A 417 12.33 8.49 5.04
CA LEU A 417 13.11 8.93 6.20
C LEU A 417 14.23 9.88 5.78
N PHE A 418 15.03 9.52 4.79
CA PHE A 418 16.09 10.38 4.26
C PHE A 418 15.54 11.66 3.64
N ALA A 419 14.49 11.55 2.83
CA ALA A 419 13.87 12.70 2.20
C ALA A 419 13.32 13.69 3.22
N THR A 420 12.65 13.20 4.28
CA THR A 420 12.18 14.03 5.39
C THR A 420 13.34 14.75 6.08
N ALA A 421 14.42 14.04 6.39
CA ALA A 421 15.62 14.62 6.98
C ALA A 421 16.26 15.68 6.07
N GLY A 422 16.27 15.42 4.74
CA GLY A 422 16.76 16.39 3.75
C GLY A 422 15.95 17.68 3.71
N ILE A 423 14.62 17.60 3.75
CA ILE A 423 13.77 18.81 3.83
C ILE A 423 14.00 19.57 5.14
N LEU A 424 14.11 18.87 6.27
CA LEU A 424 14.45 19.51 7.57
C LEU A 424 15.81 20.19 7.50
N ALA A 425 16.82 19.57 6.91
CA ALA A 425 18.15 20.15 6.69
C ALA A 425 18.08 21.44 5.88
N LEU A 426 17.37 21.44 4.75
CA LEU A 426 17.20 22.65 3.91
C LEU A 426 16.48 23.78 4.66
N ALA A 427 15.51 23.43 5.49
CA ALA A 427 14.81 24.38 6.34
C ALA A 427 15.75 25.03 7.38
N ASP A 428 16.60 24.22 8.04
CA ASP A 428 17.59 24.71 9.00
C ASP A 428 18.65 25.60 8.35
N ILE A 429 19.20 25.17 7.20
CA ILE A 429 20.15 25.98 6.43
C ILE A 429 19.58 27.35 6.08
N ARG A 430 18.30 27.38 5.70
CA ARG A 430 17.61 28.66 5.41
C ARG A 430 17.53 29.59 6.63
N LEU A 431 17.29 29.03 7.82
CA LEU A 431 17.08 29.86 9.03
C LEU A 431 18.36 30.26 9.72
N MET A 432 19.26 29.30 9.90
CA MET A 432 20.47 29.50 10.71
C MET A 432 21.67 29.90 9.88
N GLY A 433 21.59 29.71 8.55
CA GLY A 433 22.72 29.85 7.65
C GLY A 433 23.74 28.71 7.84
N LEU A 434 24.86 28.84 7.13
CA LEU A 434 26.03 27.99 7.38
C LEU A 434 26.98 28.77 8.32
N PRO A 435 27.13 28.40 9.59
CA PRO A 435 27.86 29.17 10.60
C PRO A 435 29.28 29.53 10.19
N THR A 436 29.90 28.68 9.37
CA THR A 436 31.26 28.90 8.84
C THR A 436 31.33 29.93 7.72
N LEU A 437 30.23 30.12 6.97
CA LEU A 437 30.13 31.07 5.86
C LEU A 437 29.44 32.37 6.26
N TYR A 438 28.57 32.32 7.27
CA TYR A 438 27.76 33.46 7.75
C TYR A 438 27.73 33.49 9.26
N PRO A 439 28.86 33.82 9.93
CA PRO A 439 28.98 33.79 11.39
C PRO A 439 28.08 34.85 12.09
N GLU A 440 27.68 35.93 11.41
CA GLU A 440 26.81 36.98 11.94
C GLU A 440 25.31 36.74 11.63
N GLY A 441 24.96 35.62 10.99
CA GLY A 441 23.61 35.35 10.52
C GLY A 441 23.24 36.09 9.22
N PHE A 442 22.02 35.89 8.77
CA PHE A 442 21.51 36.51 7.54
C PHE A 442 20.82 37.84 7.85
N SER A 443 21.15 38.89 7.09
CA SER A 443 20.31 40.11 7.09
C SER A 443 18.91 39.74 6.54
N GLU A 444 17.88 40.56 6.85
CA GLU A 444 16.51 40.35 6.38
C GLU A 444 16.44 40.24 4.84
N VAL A 445 17.21 41.06 4.12
CA VAL A 445 17.28 41.02 2.65
C VAL A 445 17.92 39.73 2.17
N THR A 446 19.02 39.29 2.80
CA THR A 446 19.70 38.04 2.47
C THR A 446 18.81 36.84 2.78
N SER A 447 18.11 36.83 3.90
CA SER A 447 17.13 35.77 4.26
C SER A 447 16.01 35.64 3.21
N LYS A 448 15.46 36.77 2.73
CA LYS A 448 14.46 36.78 1.66
C LYS A 448 15.02 36.20 0.34
N ARG A 449 16.25 36.57 -0.04
CA ARG A 449 16.93 36.06 -1.25
C ARG A 449 17.20 34.54 -1.14
N VAL A 450 17.69 34.08 0.00
CA VAL A 450 17.93 32.65 0.26
C VAL A 450 16.62 31.88 0.22
N THR A 451 15.55 32.40 0.83
CA THR A 451 14.21 31.79 0.77
C THR A 451 13.72 31.65 -0.66
N LEU A 452 13.88 32.72 -1.47
CA LEU A 452 13.47 32.69 -2.88
C LEU A 452 14.31 31.68 -3.68
N ALA A 453 15.63 31.64 -3.47
CA ALA A 453 16.52 30.68 -4.12
C ALA A 453 16.13 29.23 -3.79
N PHE A 454 15.85 28.91 -2.50
CA PHE A 454 15.37 27.59 -2.11
C PHE A 454 13.98 27.26 -2.66
N ALA A 455 13.07 28.21 -2.69
CA ALA A 455 11.75 28.01 -3.29
C ALA A 455 11.84 27.68 -4.79
N ILE A 456 12.72 28.37 -5.51
CA ILE A 456 12.98 28.09 -6.93
C ILE A 456 13.63 26.71 -7.09
N LEU A 457 14.68 26.41 -6.35
CA LEU A 457 15.38 25.14 -6.43
C LEU A 457 14.46 23.96 -6.10
N MET A 458 13.71 24.06 -5.00
CA MET A 458 12.76 23.02 -4.60
C MET A 458 11.58 22.92 -5.58
N GLY A 459 11.10 24.03 -6.10
CA GLY A 459 10.05 24.05 -7.11
C GLY A 459 10.48 23.35 -8.40
N LEU A 460 11.65 23.71 -8.95
CA LEU A 460 12.20 23.10 -10.17
C LEU A 460 12.58 21.62 -9.94
N GLY A 461 13.25 21.32 -8.83
CA GLY A 461 13.60 19.95 -8.46
C GLY A 461 12.35 19.10 -8.21
N GLY A 462 11.35 19.66 -7.56
CA GLY A 462 10.06 19.00 -7.32
C GLY A 462 9.30 18.75 -8.62
N VAL A 463 9.24 19.69 -9.54
CA VAL A 463 8.64 19.49 -10.88
C VAL A 463 9.41 18.41 -11.65
N TYR A 464 10.74 18.51 -11.68
CA TYR A 464 11.58 17.53 -12.36
C TYR A 464 11.37 16.10 -11.83
N TYR A 465 11.30 15.94 -10.50
CA TYR A 465 11.04 14.64 -9.89
C TYR A 465 9.60 14.16 -10.11
N ALA A 466 8.62 15.03 -9.83
CA ALA A 466 7.21 14.65 -9.88
C ALA A 466 6.71 14.32 -11.29
N GLN A 467 7.24 14.98 -12.33
CA GLN A 467 6.88 14.65 -13.72
C GLN A 467 7.37 13.27 -14.16
N GLN A 468 8.32 12.67 -13.42
CA GLN A 468 8.82 11.33 -13.72
C GLN A 468 7.92 10.24 -13.12
N ILE A 469 7.00 10.56 -12.19
CA ILE A 469 6.11 9.57 -11.56
C ILE A 469 5.40 8.68 -12.59
N PRO A 470 4.76 9.20 -13.65
CA PRO A 470 4.16 8.33 -14.66
C PRO A 470 5.17 7.53 -15.48
N ALA A 471 6.38 8.05 -15.67
CA ALA A 471 7.42 7.37 -16.44
C ALA A 471 8.04 6.19 -15.66
N THR A 472 8.21 6.32 -14.36
CA THR A 472 8.66 5.22 -13.49
C THR A 472 7.62 4.13 -13.35
N ASN A 473 6.36 4.46 -13.46
CA ASN A 473 5.22 3.52 -13.41
C ASN A 473 4.75 3.08 -14.81
N VAL A 474 5.52 3.29 -15.88
CA VAL A 474 5.03 3.09 -17.26
C VAL A 474 4.56 1.66 -17.51
N THR A 475 5.26 0.65 -17.00
CA THR A 475 4.87 -0.76 -17.13
C THR A 475 3.58 -1.05 -16.37
N ALA A 476 3.47 -0.61 -15.14
CA ALA A 476 2.27 -0.77 -14.34
C ALA A 476 1.06 -0.01 -14.91
N LEU A 477 1.29 1.16 -15.52
CA LEU A 477 0.27 1.89 -16.29
C LEU A 477 -0.16 1.13 -17.54
N ASP A 478 0.78 0.51 -18.27
CA ASP A 478 0.46 -0.28 -19.46
C ASP A 478 -0.40 -1.49 -19.12
N HIS A 479 -0.06 -2.21 -18.03
CA HIS A 479 -0.84 -3.34 -17.56
C HIS A 479 -2.26 -2.94 -17.14
N ALA A 480 -2.45 -1.73 -16.62
CA ALA A 480 -3.78 -1.21 -16.27
C ALA A 480 -4.68 -0.98 -17.49
N TYR A 481 -4.13 -0.93 -18.70
CA TYR A 481 -4.86 -0.82 -19.96
C TYR A 481 -5.12 -2.16 -20.65
N THR A 482 -4.80 -3.27 -20.03
CA THR A 482 -5.11 -4.61 -20.52
C THR A 482 -6.57 -4.92 -20.21
N ASP A 483 -7.32 -5.35 -21.21
CA ASP A 483 -8.66 -5.91 -21.00
C ASP A 483 -8.52 -7.30 -20.37
N THR A 484 -8.93 -7.40 -19.13
CA THR A 484 -8.81 -8.63 -18.34
C THR A 484 -10.13 -9.13 -17.80
N ASP A 485 -11.23 -8.41 -17.98
CA ASP A 485 -12.59 -8.80 -17.56
C ASP A 485 -13.53 -9.14 -18.73
N GLY A 486 -13.11 -8.89 -19.96
CA GLY A 486 -13.88 -9.18 -21.17
C GLY A 486 -14.88 -8.12 -21.58
N TYR A 487 -15.00 -7.02 -20.79
CA TYR A 487 -15.97 -5.98 -21.12
C TYR A 487 -15.43 -4.94 -22.10
N GLY A 488 -14.12 -4.90 -22.34
CA GLY A 488 -13.45 -3.95 -23.21
C GLY A 488 -13.45 -2.52 -22.64
N GLU A 489 -12.34 -1.84 -22.84
CA GLU A 489 -12.20 -0.44 -22.50
C GLU A 489 -11.79 0.39 -23.72
N ARG A 490 -12.25 1.63 -23.80
CA ARG A 490 -11.96 2.50 -24.92
C ARG A 490 -10.46 2.63 -25.25
N ALA A 491 -9.61 2.50 -24.25
CA ALA A 491 -8.18 2.67 -24.37
C ALA A 491 -7.40 1.37 -24.21
N ASP A 492 -8.06 0.22 -24.25
CA ASP A 492 -7.41 -1.08 -24.15
C ASP A 492 -6.37 -1.24 -25.25
N ARG A 493 -5.19 -1.73 -24.86
CA ARG A 493 -4.05 -1.93 -25.75
C ARG A 493 -3.94 -3.37 -26.24
N TYR A 494 -4.51 -4.30 -25.50
CA TYR A 494 -4.44 -5.72 -25.77
C TYR A 494 -5.85 -6.26 -25.87
N THR A 495 -6.04 -7.16 -26.81
CA THR A 495 -7.29 -7.89 -26.93
C THR A 495 -7.45 -8.83 -25.73
N SER A 496 -8.69 -8.94 -25.27
CA SER A 496 -9.06 -9.91 -24.26
C SER A 496 -8.78 -11.34 -24.77
N ASP A 497 -8.19 -12.17 -23.90
CA ASP A 497 -8.00 -13.61 -24.14
C ASP A 497 -9.10 -14.40 -23.40
N SER A 498 -8.74 -15.11 -22.35
CA SER A 498 -9.65 -15.93 -21.54
C SER A 498 -10.77 -15.10 -20.89
N SER A 499 -10.45 -13.90 -20.48
CA SER A 499 -11.37 -12.96 -19.81
C SER A 499 -12.57 -12.55 -20.67
N ALA A 500 -12.49 -12.64 -21.99
CA ALA A 500 -13.63 -12.43 -22.89
C ALA A 500 -14.81 -13.36 -22.59
N ASN A 501 -14.55 -14.50 -21.97
CA ASN A 501 -15.55 -15.53 -21.70
C ASN A 501 -16.14 -15.45 -20.28
N TYR A 502 -15.61 -14.60 -19.40
CA TYR A 502 -15.98 -14.61 -17.97
C TYR A 502 -17.44 -14.21 -17.72
N GLY A 503 -17.99 -13.29 -18.54
CA GLY A 503 -19.39 -12.92 -18.47
C GLY A 503 -20.31 -14.10 -18.76
N GLU A 504 -20.03 -14.83 -19.85
CA GLU A 504 -20.81 -16.01 -20.26
C GLU A 504 -20.68 -17.17 -19.26
N ILE A 505 -19.48 -17.37 -18.68
CA ILE A 505 -19.28 -18.36 -17.61
C ILE A 505 -20.15 -18.03 -16.40
N ARG A 506 -20.17 -16.77 -16.00
CA ARG A 506 -20.98 -16.32 -14.88
C ARG A 506 -22.48 -16.48 -15.16
N GLU A 507 -22.96 -16.06 -16.33
CA GLU A 507 -24.36 -16.22 -16.75
C GLU A 507 -24.78 -17.70 -16.75
N PHE A 508 -23.90 -18.60 -17.21
CA PHE A 508 -24.15 -20.03 -17.16
C PHE A 508 -24.30 -20.53 -15.71
N ILE A 509 -23.39 -20.15 -14.80
CA ILE A 509 -23.45 -20.56 -13.39
C ILE A 509 -24.69 -20.01 -12.70
N ASP A 510 -25.03 -18.73 -12.92
CA ASP A 510 -26.23 -18.09 -12.39
C ASP A 510 -27.51 -18.77 -12.89
N ALA A 511 -27.53 -19.21 -14.16
CA ALA A 511 -28.66 -19.94 -14.76
C ALA A 511 -28.89 -21.34 -14.13
N GLN A 512 -27.86 -21.92 -13.52
CA GLN A 512 -27.98 -23.17 -12.75
C GLN A 512 -28.49 -22.92 -11.31
N GLY A 513 -28.72 -21.67 -10.90
CA GLY A 513 -29.20 -21.30 -9.59
C GLY A 513 -28.12 -21.12 -8.52
N TYR A 514 -26.86 -21.02 -8.91
CA TYR A 514 -25.75 -20.80 -8.00
C TYR A 514 -25.47 -19.31 -7.81
N GLU A 515 -25.53 -18.85 -6.58
CA GLU A 515 -25.14 -17.48 -6.22
C GLU A 515 -23.63 -17.40 -5.92
N ALA A 516 -22.96 -16.42 -6.51
CA ALA A 516 -21.49 -16.30 -6.42
C ALA A 516 -20.96 -16.30 -4.96
N ASN A 517 -21.70 -15.69 -4.04
CA ASN A 517 -21.32 -15.58 -2.63
C ASN A 517 -21.45 -16.88 -1.81
N ASP A 518 -22.09 -17.89 -2.36
CA ASP A 518 -22.35 -19.18 -1.71
C ASP A 518 -21.87 -20.37 -2.54
N THR A 519 -21.14 -20.15 -3.61
CA THR A 519 -20.70 -21.19 -4.55
C THR A 519 -19.21 -21.44 -4.42
N VAL A 520 -18.83 -22.70 -4.29
CA VAL A 520 -17.43 -23.15 -4.27
C VAL A 520 -17.03 -23.61 -5.68
N VAL A 521 -15.97 -23.05 -6.21
CA VAL A 521 -15.45 -23.33 -7.55
C VAL A 521 -14.08 -24.00 -7.46
N LEU A 522 -13.87 -25.05 -8.26
CA LEU A 522 -12.54 -25.59 -8.52
C LEU A 522 -12.07 -25.10 -9.89
N THR A 523 -11.02 -24.29 -9.89
CA THR A 523 -10.42 -23.74 -11.10
C THR A 523 -9.00 -23.26 -10.88
N ASP A 524 -8.20 -23.22 -11.94
CA ASP A 524 -6.91 -22.51 -11.99
C ASP A 524 -7.02 -21.13 -12.65
N GLU A 525 -8.23 -20.71 -13.02
CA GLU A 525 -8.47 -19.41 -13.67
C GLU A 525 -8.59 -18.29 -12.61
N LYS A 526 -7.43 -17.84 -12.14
CA LYS A 526 -7.30 -16.88 -11.06
C LYS A 526 -7.94 -15.52 -11.35
N LEU A 527 -7.94 -15.10 -12.64
CA LEU A 527 -8.53 -13.82 -13.05
C LEU A 527 -10.05 -13.86 -12.91
N PHE A 528 -10.68 -14.99 -13.27
CA PHE A 528 -12.10 -15.18 -13.05
C PHE A 528 -12.47 -15.01 -11.58
N MET A 529 -11.68 -15.60 -10.69
CA MET A 529 -11.87 -15.49 -9.24
C MET A 529 -11.59 -14.07 -8.71
N ALA A 530 -10.74 -13.28 -9.36
CA ALA A 530 -10.49 -11.90 -8.98
C ALA A 530 -11.66 -10.97 -9.26
N TYR A 531 -12.37 -11.21 -10.37
CA TYR A 531 -13.52 -10.39 -10.78
C TYR A 531 -14.83 -10.82 -10.16
N ASN A 532 -14.94 -12.09 -9.75
CA ASN A 532 -16.18 -12.69 -9.28
C ASN A 532 -16.01 -13.21 -7.84
N PRO A 533 -16.98 -12.98 -6.94
CA PRO A 533 -16.86 -13.32 -5.52
C PRO A 533 -17.20 -14.78 -5.20
N TYR A 534 -16.77 -15.73 -6.05
CA TYR A 534 -16.87 -17.16 -5.76
C TYR A 534 -15.85 -17.56 -4.69
N TYR A 535 -16.19 -18.62 -3.93
CA TYR A 535 -15.20 -19.31 -3.10
C TYR A 535 -14.40 -20.30 -3.95
N GLY A 536 -13.10 -20.41 -3.69
CA GLY A 536 -12.26 -21.44 -4.29
C GLY A 536 -12.18 -22.69 -3.44
N PHE A 537 -12.26 -23.87 -4.07
CA PHE A 537 -11.94 -25.11 -3.33
C PHE A 537 -10.49 -25.07 -2.85
N ASN A 538 -9.57 -24.58 -3.66
CA ASN A 538 -8.21 -24.28 -3.26
C ASN A 538 -7.76 -22.89 -3.74
N ALA A 539 -6.77 -22.31 -3.05
CA ALA A 539 -6.13 -21.09 -3.51
C ALA A 539 -5.23 -21.39 -4.72
N PHE A 540 -5.07 -20.38 -5.58
CA PHE A 540 -4.25 -20.54 -6.79
C PHE A 540 -2.76 -20.78 -6.46
N THR A 541 -2.26 -20.20 -5.37
CA THR A 541 -0.89 -20.43 -4.87
C THR A 541 -0.88 -20.52 -3.34
N SER A 542 0.11 -21.23 -2.79
CA SER A 542 0.32 -21.33 -1.35
C SER A 542 0.61 -19.97 -0.68
N ASN A 543 1.20 -19.01 -1.41
CA ASN A 543 1.57 -17.70 -0.88
C ASN A 543 0.35 -16.87 -0.44
N TYR A 544 -0.80 -17.08 -1.08
CA TYR A 544 -2.05 -16.37 -0.81
C TYR A 544 -3.10 -17.25 -0.17
N ALA A 545 -2.75 -18.51 0.12
CA ALA A 545 -3.63 -19.43 0.81
C ALA A 545 -3.75 -19.04 2.29
N ASN A 546 -4.97 -19.10 2.82
CA ASN A 546 -5.19 -18.94 4.26
C ASN A 546 -4.46 -20.05 5.00
N PRO A 547 -3.64 -19.73 6.02
CA PRO A 547 -2.91 -20.76 6.79
C PRO A 547 -3.79 -21.81 7.47
N LEU A 548 -5.07 -21.49 7.69
CA LEU A 548 -6.07 -22.43 8.23
C LEU A 548 -6.72 -23.30 7.13
N GLY A 549 -6.40 -23.03 5.84
CA GLY A 549 -7.10 -23.61 4.69
C GLY A 549 -6.56 -24.95 4.21
N GLU A 550 -5.49 -25.47 4.81
CA GLU A 550 -4.91 -26.78 4.47
C GLU A 550 -4.58 -26.91 2.97
N PHE A 551 -3.87 -25.91 2.44
CA PHE A 551 -3.57 -25.79 1.02
C PHE A 551 -3.00 -27.07 0.40
N SER A 552 -1.99 -27.66 1.05
CA SER A 552 -1.32 -28.87 0.55
C SER A 552 -2.25 -30.07 0.53
N THR A 553 -3.09 -30.22 1.56
CA THR A 553 -4.05 -31.33 1.64
C THR A 553 -5.16 -31.18 0.61
N ARG A 554 -5.65 -29.96 0.36
CA ARG A 554 -6.63 -29.69 -0.71
C ARG A 554 -6.05 -29.92 -2.12
N ASN A 555 -4.77 -29.61 -2.32
CA ASN A 555 -4.07 -29.97 -3.57
C ASN A 555 -4.03 -31.47 -3.78
N LEU A 556 -3.65 -32.24 -2.76
CA LEU A 556 -3.64 -33.70 -2.81
C LEU A 556 -5.05 -34.26 -3.07
N GLN A 557 -6.08 -33.69 -2.47
CA GLN A 557 -7.47 -34.09 -2.70
C GLN A 557 -7.89 -33.82 -4.15
N SER A 558 -7.52 -32.67 -4.72
CA SER A 558 -7.81 -32.35 -6.12
C SER A 558 -7.09 -33.29 -7.08
N GLU A 559 -5.85 -33.67 -6.78
CA GLU A 559 -5.08 -34.67 -7.54
C GLU A 559 -5.71 -36.05 -7.44
N GLU A 560 -6.15 -36.45 -6.26
CA GLU A 560 -6.84 -37.71 -6.04
C GLU A 560 -8.14 -37.80 -6.83
N TRP A 561 -8.94 -36.71 -6.84
CA TRP A 561 -10.14 -36.64 -7.66
C TRP A 561 -9.84 -36.76 -9.16
N ALA A 562 -8.82 -36.03 -9.66
CA ALA A 562 -8.41 -36.12 -11.04
C ALA A 562 -7.98 -37.55 -11.41
N SER A 563 -7.14 -38.17 -10.62
CA SER A 563 -6.67 -39.54 -10.85
C SER A 563 -7.82 -40.58 -10.80
N LYS A 564 -8.67 -40.52 -9.77
CA LYS A 564 -9.77 -41.47 -9.60
C LYS A 564 -10.90 -41.27 -10.60
N SER A 565 -11.04 -40.09 -11.20
CA SER A 565 -12.08 -39.85 -12.23
C SER A 565 -12.00 -40.82 -13.41
N TRP A 566 -10.84 -41.41 -13.67
CA TRP A 566 -10.62 -42.37 -14.73
C TRP A 566 -11.09 -43.80 -14.37
N GLU A 567 -11.43 -44.06 -13.12
CA GLU A 567 -11.83 -45.36 -12.60
C GLU A 567 -13.26 -45.35 -12.02
N GLN A 568 -13.85 -44.15 -11.87
CA GLN A 568 -15.16 -43.95 -11.21
C GLN A 568 -16.29 -43.74 -12.23
N THR A 569 -17.49 -44.12 -11.81
CA THR A 569 -18.73 -43.72 -12.48
C THR A 569 -19.09 -42.26 -12.08
N PRO A 570 -19.95 -41.56 -12.86
CA PRO A 570 -20.43 -40.20 -12.49
C PRO A 570 -20.98 -40.11 -11.08
N GLU A 571 -21.77 -41.10 -10.62
CA GLU A 571 -22.33 -41.13 -9.28
C GLU A 571 -21.26 -41.29 -8.20
N GLU A 572 -20.26 -42.17 -8.41
CA GLU A 572 -19.14 -42.36 -7.48
C GLU A 572 -18.27 -41.15 -7.42
N PHE A 573 -18.02 -40.47 -8.53
CA PHE A 573 -17.27 -39.22 -8.60
C PHE A 573 -17.99 -38.10 -7.82
N ALA A 574 -19.29 -37.88 -8.08
CA ALA A 574 -20.09 -36.89 -7.37
C ALA A 574 -20.09 -37.14 -5.85
N LYS A 575 -20.17 -38.42 -5.42
CA LYS A 575 -20.08 -38.81 -4.03
C LYS A 575 -18.69 -38.56 -3.46
N SER A 576 -17.63 -38.78 -4.23
CA SER A 576 -16.25 -38.55 -3.78
C SER A 576 -16.00 -37.05 -3.48
N LEU A 577 -16.54 -36.15 -4.29
CA LEU A 577 -16.49 -34.70 -4.03
C LEU A 577 -17.19 -34.31 -2.73
N GLN A 578 -18.34 -34.95 -2.43
CA GLN A 578 -19.12 -34.67 -1.21
C GLN A 578 -18.50 -35.27 0.06
N SER A 579 -17.66 -36.30 -0.06
CA SER A 579 -17.03 -36.98 1.07
C SER A 579 -15.76 -36.30 1.58
N ALA A 580 -15.32 -35.21 0.94
CA ALA A 580 -14.17 -34.43 1.37
C ALA A 580 -14.42 -33.81 2.77
N PRO A 581 -13.37 -33.59 3.56
CA PRO A 581 -13.50 -32.91 4.87
C PRO A 581 -14.01 -31.47 4.75
N TRP A 582 -13.91 -30.86 3.58
CA TRP A 582 -14.40 -29.50 3.28
C TRP A 582 -15.61 -29.60 2.33
N ARG A 583 -16.35 -28.50 2.22
CA ARG A 583 -17.37 -28.39 1.18
C ARG A 583 -16.72 -28.61 -0.18
N GLY A 584 -17.15 -29.62 -0.91
CA GLY A 584 -16.70 -29.93 -2.25
C GLY A 584 -17.13 -28.85 -3.24
N PRO A 585 -16.50 -28.78 -4.43
CA PRO A 585 -16.86 -27.79 -5.45
C PRO A 585 -18.28 -28.04 -5.98
N ASP A 586 -19.04 -26.94 -6.10
CA ASP A 586 -20.36 -26.92 -6.75
C ASP A 586 -20.19 -26.76 -8.26
N VAL A 587 -19.14 -26.06 -8.69
CA VAL A 587 -18.80 -25.78 -10.07
C VAL A 587 -17.32 -26.07 -10.30
N LEU A 588 -17.01 -26.67 -11.45
CA LEU A 588 -15.63 -26.88 -11.90
C LEU A 588 -15.44 -26.15 -13.23
N ILE A 589 -14.34 -25.41 -13.35
CA ILE A 589 -13.99 -24.70 -14.59
C ILE A 589 -12.62 -25.20 -15.02
N PHE A 590 -12.60 -25.89 -16.16
CA PHE A 590 -11.43 -26.52 -16.74
C PHE A 590 -11.06 -25.90 -18.07
N ARG A 591 -9.88 -26.19 -18.55
CA ARG A 591 -9.52 -26.01 -19.95
C ARG A 591 -9.69 -27.35 -20.70
N GLY A 592 -10.33 -27.30 -21.84
CA GLY A 592 -10.61 -28.50 -22.64
C GLY A 592 -11.54 -28.25 -23.81
N ASP A 593 -11.96 -29.32 -24.45
CA ASP A 593 -12.90 -29.34 -25.56
C ASP A 593 -13.93 -30.44 -25.32
N LEU A 594 -15.21 -30.15 -25.56
CA LEU A 594 -16.31 -31.15 -25.40
C LEU A 594 -16.36 -32.16 -26.53
N GLU A 595 -16.04 -31.76 -27.76
CA GLU A 595 -16.10 -32.61 -28.93
C GLU A 595 -14.84 -33.49 -29.06
N GLU A 596 -13.67 -32.91 -28.70
CA GLU A 596 -12.37 -33.59 -28.76
C GLU A 596 -11.63 -33.46 -27.41
N PRO A 597 -12.08 -34.18 -26.38
CA PRO A 597 -11.56 -33.99 -25.01
C PRO A 597 -10.09 -34.43 -24.84
N GLY A 598 -9.49 -35.13 -25.81
CA GLY A 598 -8.08 -35.51 -25.81
C GLY A 598 -7.66 -36.25 -24.55
N ASP A 599 -6.69 -35.70 -23.81
CA ASP A 599 -6.19 -36.25 -22.55
C ASP A 599 -7.12 -35.98 -21.34
N GLY A 600 -8.29 -35.36 -21.54
CA GLY A 600 -9.26 -34.98 -20.49
C GLY A 600 -9.31 -33.47 -20.19
N TYR A 601 -10.19 -33.13 -19.25
CA TYR A 601 -10.37 -31.73 -18.80
C TYR A 601 -9.24 -31.32 -17.85
N LYS A 602 -8.53 -30.25 -18.20
CA LYS A 602 -7.28 -29.86 -17.57
C LYS A 602 -7.47 -28.74 -16.55
N THR A 603 -6.84 -28.89 -15.39
CA THR A 603 -6.56 -27.80 -14.45
C THR A 603 -5.12 -27.92 -13.94
N HIS A 604 -4.61 -26.86 -13.26
CA HIS A 604 -3.27 -26.87 -12.70
C HIS A 604 -3.30 -26.78 -11.18
N LEU A 605 -2.38 -27.50 -10.56
CA LEU A 605 -2.09 -27.41 -9.14
C LEU A 605 -0.75 -26.68 -8.95
N ALA A 606 -0.71 -25.75 -8.00
CA ALA A 606 0.48 -25.00 -7.68
C ALA A 606 1.25 -25.67 -6.54
N GLU A 607 2.57 -25.76 -6.70
CA GLU A 607 3.49 -26.30 -5.70
C GLU A 607 4.50 -25.22 -5.31
N ASP A 608 4.73 -25.06 -4.00
CA ASP A 608 5.82 -24.21 -3.50
C ASP A 608 7.15 -24.96 -3.61
N ILE A 609 8.08 -24.40 -4.37
CA ILE A 609 9.41 -24.96 -4.58
C ILE A 609 10.53 -24.05 -4.07
N TYR A 610 10.20 -23.13 -3.15
CA TYR A 610 11.21 -22.30 -2.48
C TYR A 610 12.33 -23.18 -1.87
N PRO A 611 13.63 -22.82 -1.94
CA PRO A 611 14.15 -21.50 -2.35
C PRO A 611 14.44 -21.33 -3.85
N ASN A 612 13.95 -22.22 -4.74
CA ASN A 612 14.09 -22.03 -6.17
C ASN A 612 13.28 -20.79 -6.64
N GLN A 613 13.69 -20.20 -7.77
CA GLN A 613 12.99 -19.11 -8.41
C GLN A 613 12.64 -19.48 -9.86
N PRO A 614 11.40 -19.25 -10.30
CA PRO A 614 10.24 -18.82 -9.48
C PRO A 614 9.91 -19.85 -8.40
N ASN A 615 9.41 -19.37 -7.25
CA ASN A 615 9.12 -20.24 -6.09
C ASN A 615 7.85 -21.07 -6.23
N VAL A 616 7.08 -20.88 -7.27
CA VAL A 616 5.86 -21.64 -7.57
C VAL A 616 6.03 -22.41 -8.87
N ARG A 617 5.73 -23.70 -8.84
CA ARG A 617 5.64 -24.57 -10.00
C ARG A 617 4.19 -25.01 -10.21
N TYR A 618 3.73 -25.00 -11.46
CA TYR A 618 2.40 -25.45 -11.82
C TYR A 618 2.48 -26.81 -12.47
N ARG A 619 1.64 -27.76 -12.02
CA ARG A 619 1.53 -29.10 -12.56
C ARG A 619 0.10 -29.34 -13.05
N ALA A 620 -0.04 -29.75 -14.31
CA ALA A 620 -1.33 -30.08 -14.89
C ALA A 620 -1.85 -31.41 -14.32
N VAL A 621 -3.14 -31.45 -14.04
CA VAL A 621 -3.92 -32.66 -13.74
C VAL A 621 -5.13 -32.70 -14.69
N PHE A 622 -5.58 -33.93 -15.00
CA PHE A 622 -6.61 -34.16 -16.00
C PHE A 622 -7.75 -34.98 -15.40
N PHE A 623 -8.97 -34.53 -15.62
CA PHE A 623 -10.19 -35.21 -15.21
C PHE A 623 -10.80 -35.95 -16.41
N ASN A 624 -11.32 -37.15 -16.14
CA ASN A 624 -12.04 -37.90 -17.19
C ASN A 624 -13.36 -37.20 -17.56
N PRO A 625 -13.60 -36.86 -18.83
CA PRO A 625 -14.85 -36.24 -19.27
C PRO A 625 -16.10 -37.02 -18.93
N GLU A 626 -16.03 -38.38 -18.95
CA GLU A 626 -17.17 -39.28 -18.73
C GLU A 626 -17.83 -39.09 -17.34
N VAL A 627 -17.08 -38.66 -16.32
CA VAL A 627 -17.67 -38.46 -14.99
C VAL A 627 -18.59 -37.24 -14.91
N PHE A 628 -18.62 -36.40 -15.95
CA PHE A 628 -19.47 -35.22 -16.06
C PHE A 628 -20.70 -35.44 -16.99
N GLU A 629 -20.94 -36.65 -17.51
CA GLU A 629 -22.09 -36.94 -18.37
C GLU A 629 -23.41 -37.01 -17.62
N GLU A 630 -23.39 -37.43 -16.35
CA GLU A 630 -24.59 -37.53 -15.51
C GLU A 630 -24.41 -36.76 -14.21
N GLY A 631 -25.47 -36.05 -13.77
CA GLY A 631 -25.46 -35.24 -12.53
C GLY A 631 -24.74 -33.90 -12.64
N TRP A 632 -24.37 -33.50 -13.85
CA TRP A 632 -23.73 -32.24 -14.18
C TRP A 632 -24.35 -31.58 -15.38
N ASN A 633 -24.48 -30.27 -15.31
CA ASN A 633 -24.77 -29.43 -16.47
C ASN A 633 -23.43 -28.90 -16.98
N THR A 634 -23.00 -29.38 -18.15
CA THR A 634 -21.69 -29.06 -18.72
C THR A 634 -21.85 -28.23 -19.98
N GLN A 635 -21.11 -27.13 -20.08
CA GLN A 635 -21.08 -26.28 -21.27
C GLN A 635 -19.66 -25.88 -21.61
N GLN A 636 -19.36 -25.84 -22.92
CA GLN A 636 -18.13 -25.24 -23.43
C GLN A 636 -18.34 -23.74 -23.67
N ILE A 637 -17.46 -22.92 -23.12
CA ILE A 637 -17.46 -21.46 -23.25
C ILE A 637 -16.05 -21.03 -23.61
N GLY A 638 -15.84 -20.75 -24.90
CA GLY A 638 -14.49 -20.49 -25.40
C GLY A 638 -13.54 -21.67 -25.12
N PRO A 639 -12.39 -21.45 -24.50
CA PRO A 639 -11.44 -22.52 -24.17
C PRO A 639 -11.79 -23.26 -22.86
N PHE A 640 -12.92 -22.95 -22.24
CA PHE A 640 -13.31 -23.49 -20.95
C PHE A 640 -14.43 -24.54 -21.07
N ILE A 641 -14.33 -25.55 -20.23
CA ILE A 641 -15.41 -26.45 -19.87
C ILE A 641 -15.90 -26.08 -18.50
N VAL A 642 -17.16 -25.66 -18.39
CA VAL A 642 -17.81 -25.32 -17.14
C VAL A 642 -18.80 -26.43 -16.79
N ALA A 643 -18.56 -27.12 -15.69
CA ALA A 643 -19.44 -28.17 -15.18
C ALA A 643 -20.04 -27.73 -13.86
N ALA A 644 -21.34 -27.48 -13.83
CA ALA A 644 -22.12 -27.14 -12.64
C ALA A 644 -22.92 -28.38 -12.20
N ARG A 645 -22.96 -28.65 -10.91
CA ARG A 645 -23.71 -29.77 -10.37
C ARG A 645 -25.21 -29.54 -10.59
N SER A 646 -25.94 -30.56 -11.11
CA SER A 646 -27.38 -30.49 -11.36
C SER A 646 -28.24 -30.64 -10.10
#